data_ee4a9926b4983cbd82a7a0f5313e9b62
#
_entry.id   ee4a9926b4983cbd82a7a0f5313e9b62
#
_cell.length_a   1.000
_cell.length_b   1.000
_cell.length_c   1.000
_cell.angle_alpha   90.00
_cell.angle_beta   90.00
_cell.angle_gamma   90.00
#
_symmetry.space_group_name_H-M   'P 1'
#
loop_
_entity.id
_entity.type
_entity.pdbx_description
1 polymer ?
#
loop_
_entity_poly.entity_id
_entity_poly.type
_entity_poly.pdbx_seq_one_letter_code
_entity_poly.pdbx_strand_id
1 'polypeptide(L)'
;MEGLNGMFEEKIRSIPLHEEVKNSFLDYAMSVIVSRALPDVRDGLKPVHRRILYAMQDLGLTPDKPHKKSARLVGEVLGKYHPHGDQAVYDAMVRLAQDFTTRYPMVDGQGNFGSMDGDSAAAMRYTEARLSRLAMEMLRDLDKETVDFRLNFDETLEEPTVLPSRFPNLLVNGSSGIAVGMATNIPPHNLSEVIDALNMVIENPEISIEELLTFIKGPDFPTGGEILGFNGIKEAYTTGRGTIKIRGKVVIEKTKEGRDRLLITEIPYQQNKAKLIEKIADLVREKKIEGLADLRDESDRDGVRIVIELRKGVSPKVILNRLYKFTPLQQSFGIILLALDDGRPKVLSLKELLSAYLEHQKVIVTRRSLFLLRKAEDRAHIVEGLRIALDHIDRIIDLIRSSADVNSARDGLIQEFKLSEKQAQAILDMRLQRLTALERRKLDEEYLSLKEEIAYLKALLSDEKLILGEIKRELQEIKKKFGDERRTKIVPDEGEIDVEDLIPQEKVVITLTNQGYMKRIPLSTYRSQHRGGRGMMAHGIREEDFVEHLFVSSARDLLLCFSNNGKVYPLKVYEIPEAGRQARGTAIINLLPLESGEYITAVFPLVEYGENDFIIMATRNGIVKKTRLREYAEARRSGLIALVLEKNDELISVKRVKMPPEELEEKDASTQQEETGENVDVLLATADGLLIRFSEEQLRPLGRTARGVKGISLSDGDSVVGMSLVSSDDVELLFVTEKGYGKRTKIEEFRSQNRGGKGTISIRTGKITGSLCGVHPVKKKEEFIIITARGNIIRGKISQVPVQGRYARGVTLIRLSPEDKVANIAVLSRE
;
A
#
# COMPACT_ATOMS: atom_id res chain seq x y z
N MET A 1 -39.95 -75.47 23.21
CA MET A 1 -39.78 -73.99 22.90
C MET A 1 -38.75 -73.40 23.85
N GLU A 2 -37.55 -73.80 23.77
CA GLU A 2 -36.36 -73.27 24.41
C GLU A 2 -35.28 -73.25 23.33
N GLY A 3 -34.81 -72.11 22.91
CA GLY A 3 -33.70 -72.11 21.96
C GLY A 3 -33.78 -70.99 20.91
N LEU A 4 -34.00 -69.67 21.30
CA LEU A 4 -33.81 -68.55 20.37
C LEU A 4 -33.60 -67.20 21.10
N ASN A 5 -33.04 -67.26 22.30
CA ASN A 5 -32.70 -66.02 23.06
C ASN A 5 -31.19 -65.94 23.34
N GLY A 6 -30.42 -66.01 22.31
CA GLY A 6 -28.95 -65.97 22.47
C GLY A 6 -28.21 -65.40 21.27
N MET A 7 -28.69 -64.29 20.69
CA MET A 7 -27.91 -63.59 19.61
C MET A 7 -28.36 -62.15 19.49
N PHE A 8 -27.96 -61.32 20.39
CA PHE A 8 -27.78 -59.85 20.24
C PHE A 8 -27.57 -59.30 21.64
N GLU A 9 -26.49 -59.66 22.33
CA GLU A 9 -25.90 -58.76 23.29
C GLU A 9 -25.32 -57.55 22.54
N GLU A 10 -26.14 -56.53 22.33
CA GLU A 10 -25.66 -55.21 22.00
C GLU A 10 -24.68 -54.78 23.09
N LYS A 11 -23.41 -54.83 22.81
CA LYS A 11 -22.38 -54.25 23.69
C LYS A 11 -22.55 -52.75 23.71
N ILE A 12 -23.51 -52.26 24.51
CA ILE A 12 -23.68 -50.86 24.81
C ILE A 12 -22.45 -50.43 25.61
N ARG A 13 -21.55 -49.68 24.98
CA ARG A 13 -20.37 -49.07 25.57
C ARG A 13 -20.73 -47.65 25.96
N SER A 14 -20.78 -47.36 27.26
CA SER A 14 -20.96 -46.01 27.77
C SER A 14 -19.65 -45.19 27.55
N ILE A 15 -19.72 -44.18 26.69
CA ILE A 15 -18.60 -43.25 26.47
C ILE A 15 -19.01 -41.89 27.03
N PRO A 16 -18.15 -41.24 27.84
CA PRO A 16 -18.42 -39.86 28.30
C PRO A 16 -18.58 -38.92 27.10
N LEU A 17 -19.63 -38.10 27.08
CA LEU A 17 -19.92 -37.19 25.97
C LEU A 17 -18.72 -36.28 25.63
N HIS A 18 -17.97 -35.83 26.60
CA HIS A 18 -16.78 -34.96 26.34
C HIS A 18 -15.64 -35.72 25.64
N GLU A 19 -15.48 -37.03 25.87
CA GLU A 19 -14.49 -37.85 25.14
C GLU A 19 -14.92 -38.11 23.69
N GLU A 20 -16.18 -38.40 23.45
CA GLU A 20 -16.75 -38.62 22.15
C GLU A 20 -16.66 -37.33 21.32
N VAL A 21 -17.06 -36.17 21.88
CA VAL A 21 -16.96 -34.86 21.23
C VAL A 21 -15.50 -34.53 20.92
N LYS A 22 -14.57 -34.79 21.84
CA LYS A 22 -13.14 -34.55 21.61
C LYS A 22 -12.59 -35.40 20.48
N ASN A 23 -12.89 -36.71 20.45
CA ASN A 23 -12.40 -37.62 19.41
C ASN A 23 -13.01 -37.28 18.05
N SER A 24 -14.34 -37.11 17.99
CA SER A 24 -15.01 -36.73 16.73
C SER A 24 -14.55 -35.39 16.19
N PHE A 25 -14.26 -34.39 17.08
CA PHE A 25 -13.71 -33.11 16.65
C PHE A 25 -12.27 -33.23 16.14
N LEU A 26 -11.45 -34.08 16.79
CA LEU A 26 -10.09 -34.33 16.36
C LEU A 26 -10.07 -35.00 14.98
N ASP A 27 -10.89 -36.04 14.76
CA ASP A 27 -11.02 -36.74 13.48
C ASP A 27 -11.52 -35.79 12.38
N TYR A 28 -12.52 -34.96 12.67
CA TYR A 28 -12.98 -33.93 11.76
C TYR A 28 -11.87 -32.92 11.43
N ALA A 29 -11.17 -32.43 12.45
CA ALA A 29 -10.08 -31.46 12.26
C ALA A 29 -8.95 -32.06 11.39
N MET A 30 -8.55 -33.30 11.69
CA MET A 30 -7.54 -34.02 10.91
C MET A 30 -7.98 -34.20 9.45
N SER A 31 -9.23 -34.61 9.23
CA SER A 31 -9.79 -34.76 7.89
C SER A 31 -9.78 -33.43 7.12
N VAL A 32 -10.20 -32.32 7.75
CA VAL A 32 -10.22 -31.01 7.10
C VAL A 32 -8.81 -30.52 6.79
N ILE A 33 -7.85 -30.74 7.69
CA ILE A 33 -6.46 -30.31 7.52
C ILE A 33 -5.80 -31.11 6.37
N VAL A 34 -5.80 -32.45 6.48
CA VAL A 34 -5.00 -33.30 5.60
C VAL A 34 -5.72 -33.59 4.28
N SER A 35 -7.06 -33.76 4.32
CA SER A 35 -7.81 -34.27 3.16
C SER A 35 -8.70 -33.24 2.45
N ARG A 36 -8.65 -31.94 2.83
CA ARG A 36 -9.54 -30.95 2.22
C ARG A 36 -8.90 -29.59 1.96
N ALA A 37 -8.39 -28.91 3.01
CA ALA A 37 -8.11 -27.47 2.95
C ALA A 37 -6.70 -27.11 2.54
N LEU A 38 -5.71 -27.93 2.90
CA LEU A 38 -4.30 -27.62 2.67
C LEU A 38 -3.75 -28.31 1.42
N PRO A 39 -2.85 -27.62 0.67
CA PRO A 39 -2.13 -28.21 -0.46
C PRO A 39 -0.98 -29.09 0.02
N ASP A 40 -0.63 -30.10 -0.75
CA ASP A 40 0.62 -30.87 -0.58
C ASP A 40 1.80 -30.04 -1.14
N VAL A 41 2.92 -30.00 -0.44
CA VAL A 41 4.08 -29.22 -0.84
C VAL A 41 4.68 -29.68 -2.16
N ARG A 42 4.53 -30.98 -2.50
CA ARG A 42 5.13 -31.65 -3.67
C ARG A 42 4.47 -31.23 -4.97
N ASP A 43 3.13 -31.27 -5.05
CA ASP A 43 2.38 -30.94 -6.27
C ASP A 43 1.54 -29.65 -6.17
N GLY A 44 1.47 -29.03 -4.99
CA GLY A 44 0.73 -27.79 -4.77
C GLY A 44 -0.78 -27.92 -4.86
N LEU A 45 -1.32 -29.13 -4.84
CA LEU A 45 -2.75 -29.39 -5.06
C LEU A 45 -3.45 -29.82 -3.77
N LYS A 46 -4.68 -29.35 -3.63
CA LYS A 46 -5.63 -29.95 -2.69
C LYS A 46 -6.19 -31.25 -3.29
N PRO A 47 -6.69 -32.17 -2.47
CA PRO A 47 -7.23 -33.43 -2.97
C PRO A 47 -8.28 -33.27 -4.09
N VAL A 48 -9.19 -32.30 -3.98
CA VAL A 48 -10.20 -32.06 -5.03
C VAL A 48 -9.57 -31.67 -6.37
N HIS A 49 -8.56 -30.79 -6.37
CA HIS A 49 -7.89 -30.36 -7.60
C HIS A 49 -7.12 -31.52 -8.25
N ARG A 50 -6.42 -32.31 -7.43
CA ARG A 50 -5.68 -33.48 -7.89
C ARG A 50 -6.63 -34.51 -8.56
N ARG A 51 -7.77 -34.79 -7.93
CA ARG A 51 -8.80 -35.67 -8.46
C ARG A 51 -9.43 -35.16 -9.75
N ILE A 52 -9.65 -33.85 -9.87
CA ILE A 52 -10.14 -33.22 -11.11
C ILE A 52 -9.16 -33.47 -12.27
N LEU A 53 -7.87 -33.14 -12.07
CA LEU A 53 -6.85 -33.30 -13.11
C LEU A 53 -6.65 -34.77 -13.48
N TYR A 54 -6.64 -35.66 -12.50
CA TYR A 54 -6.53 -37.10 -12.71
C TYR A 54 -7.73 -37.68 -13.50
N ALA A 55 -8.97 -37.32 -13.11
CA ALA A 55 -10.16 -37.72 -13.84
C ALA A 55 -10.20 -37.18 -15.28
N MET A 56 -9.70 -35.97 -15.52
CA MET A 56 -9.55 -35.41 -16.87
C MET A 56 -8.57 -36.23 -17.71
N GLN A 57 -7.48 -36.71 -17.13
CA GLN A 57 -6.52 -37.61 -17.78
C GLN A 57 -7.17 -38.96 -18.09
N ASP A 58 -7.85 -39.56 -17.10
CA ASP A 58 -8.55 -40.86 -17.25
C ASP A 58 -9.61 -40.79 -18.36
N LEU A 59 -10.38 -39.70 -18.45
CA LEU A 59 -11.30 -39.44 -19.54
C LEU A 59 -10.62 -39.10 -20.89
N GLY A 60 -9.32 -38.96 -20.91
CA GLY A 60 -8.56 -38.55 -22.09
C GLY A 60 -8.89 -37.17 -22.62
N LEU A 61 -9.20 -36.19 -21.74
CA LEU A 61 -9.49 -34.80 -22.08
C LEU A 61 -8.22 -33.98 -22.30
N THR A 62 -7.41 -34.42 -23.25
CA THR A 62 -6.10 -33.80 -23.58
C THR A 62 -6.28 -32.54 -24.43
N PRO A 63 -5.29 -31.62 -24.49
CA PRO A 63 -5.37 -30.33 -25.21
C PRO A 63 -5.57 -30.49 -26.74
N ASP A 64 -5.24 -31.62 -27.31
CA ASP A 64 -5.38 -31.94 -28.73
C ASP A 64 -6.82 -32.44 -29.09
N LYS A 65 -7.63 -32.72 -28.08
CA LYS A 65 -9.01 -33.24 -28.28
C LYS A 65 -10.03 -32.10 -28.05
N PRO A 66 -11.26 -32.27 -28.60
CA PRO A 66 -12.31 -31.28 -28.38
C PRO A 66 -12.72 -31.22 -26.90
N HIS A 67 -13.20 -30.08 -26.48
CA HIS A 67 -13.76 -29.86 -25.14
C HIS A 67 -14.97 -30.82 -24.91
N LYS A 68 -15.19 -31.14 -23.64
CA LYS A 68 -16.36 -31.93 -23.22
C LYS A 68 -17.13 -31.18 -22.14
N LYS A 69 -18.44 -31.45 -22.06
CA LYS A 69 -19.33 -30.86 -21.06
C LYS A 69 -18.77 -31.02 -19.65
N SER A 70 -18.72 -29.94 -18.89
CA SER A 70 -18.22 -29.93 -17.51
C SER A 70 -19.01 -30.86 -16.61
N ALA A 71 -20.32 -31.02 -16.85
CA ALA A 71 -21.17 -31.95 -16.12
C ALA A 71 -20.69 -33.41 -16.22
N ARG A 72 -20.10 -33.82 -17.36
CA ARG A 72 -19.54 -35.17 -17.52
C ARG A 72 -18.31 -35.35 -16.62
N LEU A 73 -17.42 -34.37 -16.60
CA LEU A 73 -16.24 -34.41 -15.76
C LEU A 73 -16.61 -34.42 -14.27
N VAL A 74 -17.51 -33.51 -13.87
CA VAL A 74 -17.98 -33.42 -12.46
C VAL A 74 -18.61 -34.77 -12.03
N GLY A 75 -19.44 -35.37 -12.87
CA GLY A 75 -20.01 -36.71 -12.60
C GLY A 75 -18.97 -37.80 -12.44
N GLU A 76 -17.91 -37.80 -13.25
CA GLU A 76 -16.80 -38.74 -13.16
C GLU A 76 -16.02 -38.60 -11.87
N VAL A 77 -15.69 -37.37 -11.50
CA VAL A 77 -14.97 -37.03 -10.22
C VAL A 77 -15.80 -37.49 -9.02
N LEU A 78 -17.11 -37.18 -9.01
CA LEU A 78 -18.00 -37.58 -7.92
C LEU A 78 -18.16 -39.09 -7.80
N GLY A 79 -18.39 -39.73 -8.91
CA GLY A 79 -18.66 -41.18 -8.93
C GLY A 79 -17.45 -42.05 -8.59
N LYS A 80 -16.23 -41.57 -8.92
CA LYS A 80 -15.03 -42.39 -8.78
C LYS A 80 -14.12 -41.98 -7.63
N TYR A 81 -14.00 -40.68 -7.33
CA TYR A 81 -12.89 -40.17 -6.50
C TYR A 81 -13.30 -39.26 -5.37
N HIS A 82 -14.35 -38.44 -5.50
CA HIS A 82 -14.63 -37.36 -4.55
C HIS A 82 -16.10 -37.31 -4.12
N PRO A 83 -16.54 -38.06 -3.11
CA PRO A 83 -17.94 -38.23 -2.71
C PRO A 83 -18.45 -37.01 -1.92
N HIS A 84 -18.47 -35.82 -2.57
CA HIS A 84 -18.94 -34.56 -1.99
C HIS A 84 -19.89 -33.87 -2.98
N GLY A 85 -20.41 -32.68 -2.64
CA GLY A 85 -21.35 -31.96 -3.51
C GLY A 85 -20.80 -31.62 -4.90
N ASP A 86 -21.61 -31.78 -5.93
CA ASP A 86 -21.29 -31.51 -7.34
C ASP A 86 -20.88 -30.04 -7.58
N GLN A 87 -21.55 -29.11 -6.92
CA GLN A 87 -21.21 -27.70 -7.01
C GLN A 87 -19.79 -27.41 -6.50
N ALA A 88 -19.34 -28.05 -5.42
CA ALA A 88 -18.00 -27.86 -4.86
C ALA A 88 -16.90 -28.33 -5.84
N VAL A 89 -17.12 -29.45 -6.53
CA VAL A 89 -16.23 -29.97 -7.58
C VAL A 89 -16.22 -29.03 -8.78
N TYR A 90 -17.40 -28.57 -9.19
CA TYR A 90 -17.53 -27.64 -10.32
C TYR A 90 -16.84 -26.32 -10.03
N ASP A 91 -17.05 -25.70 -8.86
CA ASP A 91 -16.42 -24.45 -8.48
C ASP A 91 -14.90 -24.58 -8.37
N ALA A 92 -14.38 -25.72 -7.89
CA ALA A 92 -12.96 -25.99 -7.88
C ALA A 92 -12.37 -26.05 -9.30
N MET A 93 -13.06 -26.75 -10.22
CA MET A 93 -12.67 -26.82 -11.63
C MET A 93 -12.73 -25.43 -12.30
N VAL A 94 -13.78 -24.66 -12.04
CA VAL A 94 -13.95 -23.30 -12.56
C VAL A 94 -12.76 -22.42 -12.17
N ARG A 95 -12.33 -22.48 -10.91
CA ARG A 95 -11.15 -21.71 -10.44
C ARG A 95 -9.86 -22.08 -11.17
N LEU A 96 -9.67 -23.36 -11.50
CA LEU A 96 -8.51 -23.81 -12.27
C LEU A 96 -8.52 -23.32 -13.72
N ALA A 97 -9.69 -22.88 -14.24
CA ALA A 97 -9.85 -22.34 -15.58
C ALA A 97 -9.81 -20.81 -15.66
N GLN A 98 -10.01 -20.10 -14.53
CA GLN A 98 -10.06 -18.64 -14.49
C GLN A 98 -8.66 -18.03 -14.56
N ASP A 99 -8.37 -17.27 -15.59
CA ASP A 99 -7.09 -16.60 -15.83
C ASP A 99 -6.83 -15.39 -14.91
N PHE A 100 -7.88 -14.87 -14.28
CA PHE A 100 -7.80 -13.81 -13.25
C PHE A 100 -7.68 -14.35 -11.82
N THR A 101 -7.87 -15.67 -11.62
CA THR A 101 -7.72 -16.34 -10.31
C THR A 101 -6.44 -17.15 -10.25
N THR A 102 -6.12 -17.87 -11.33
CA THR A 102 -4.99 -18.79 -11.45
C THR A 102 -3.96 -18.18 -12.41
N ARG A 103 -2.71 -18.01 -11.94
CA ARG A 103 -1.66 -17.37 -12.75
C ARG A 103 -1.35 -18.14 -14.04
N TYR A 104 -1.37 -19.45 -13.94
CA TYR A 104 -1.20 -20.40 -15.06
C TYR A 104 -2.33 -21.42 -15.02
N PRO A 105 -3.44 -21.19 -15.75
CA PRO A 105 -4.61 -22.06 -15.74
C PRO A 105 -4.30 -23.50 -16.09
N MET A 106 -4.88 -24.45 -15.33
CA MET A 106 -4.73 -25.88 -15.52
C MET A 106 -5.85 -26.46 -16.38
N VAL A 107 -6.99 -25.79 -16.44
CA VAL A 107 -8.15 -26.18 -17.23
C VAL A 107 -8.33 -25.17 -18.36
N ASP A 108 -8.47 -25.65 -19.57
CA ASP A 108 -8.89 -24.90 -20.75
C ASP A 108 -10.41 -24.99 -20.84
N GLY A 109 -11.08 -23.89 -20.51
CA GLY A 109 -12.54 -23.79 -20.44
C GLY A 109 -13.14 -23.12 -21.67
N GLN A 110 -14.28 -23.65 -22.16
CA GLN A 110 -15.07 -23.01 -23.20
C GLN A 110 -16.47 -22.67 -22.67
N GLY A 111 -16.88 -21.42 -22.81
CA GLY A 111 -18.12 -20.87 -22.27
C GLY A 111 -17.88 -19.83 -21.20
N ASN A 112 -18.90 -19.55 -20.39
CA ASN A 112 -18.80 -18.57 -19.30
C ASN A 112 -18.31 -19.25 -18.01
N PHE A 113 -17.06 -18.98 -17.65
CA PHE A 113 -16.42 -19.41 -16.40
C PHE A 113 -16.38 -18.34 -15.30
N GLY A 114 -17.28 -17.35 -15.38
CA GLY A 114 -17.32 -16.23 -14.46
C GLY A 114 -16.49 -15.04 -14.93
N SER A 115 -16.55 -13.93 -14.18
CA SER A 115 -15.83 -12.70 -14.49
C SER A 115 -15.25 -12.04 -13.24
N MET A 116 -14.38 -11.03 -13.44
CA MET A 116 -13.87 -10.19 -12.34
C MET A 116 -14.95 -9.30 -11.71
N ASP A 117 -16.13 -9.18 -12.35
CA ASP A 117 -17.30 -8.49 -11.80
C ASP A 117 -18.02 -9.32 -10.74
N GLY A 118 -17.61 -10.57 -10.57
CA GLY A 118 -18.19 -11.51 -9.62
C GLY A 118 -19.37 -12.29 -10.17
N ASP A 119 -19.55 -12.27 -11.49
CA ASP A 119 -20.50 -13.15 -12.12
C ASP A 119 -20.10 -14.60 -11.90
N SER A 120 -21.07 -15.43 -11.56
CA SER A 120 -20.87 -16.87 -11.41
C SER A 120 -20.66 -17.51 -12.77
N ALA A 121 -19.92 -18.62 -12.79
CA ALA A 121 -19.85 -19.45 -13.98
C ALA A 121 -21.25 -19.92 -14.38
N ALA A 122 -21.47 -20.12 -15.68
CA ALA A 122 -22.71 -20.74 -16.18
C ALA A 122 -22.82 -22.16 -15.64
N ALA A 123 -24.04 -22.69 -15.54
CA ALA A 123 -24.25 -24.05 -15.06
C ALA A 123 -23.41 -25.06 -15.86
N MET A 124 -22.92 -26.12 -15.21
CA MET A 124 -21.96 -27.09 -15.75
C MET A 124 -22.45 -27.83 -17.01
N ARG A 125 -23.76 -27.79 -17.30
CA ARG A 125 -24.34 -28.34 -18.54
C ARG A 125 -24.10 -27.49 -19.78
N TYR A 126 -23.74 -26.19 -19.59
CA TYR A 126 -23.46 -25.26 -20.68
C TYR A 126 -21.94 -25.10 -20.93
N THR A 127 -21.13 -25.15 -19.90
CA THR A 127 -19.68 -25.05 -20.02
C THR A 127 -19.02 -26.34 -20.48
N GLU A 128 -17.86 -26.20 -21.12
CA GLU A 128 -17.04 -27.31 -21.58
C GLU A 128 -15.59 -27.12 -21.12
N ALA A 129 -14.90 -28.22 -20.87
CA ALA A 129 -13.54 -28.20 -20.35
C ALA A 129 -12.65 -29.29 -20.93
N ARG A 130 -11.35 -29.04 -20.93
CA ARG A 130 -10.25 -30.01 -21.19
C ARG A 130 -9.02 -29.57 -20.43
N LEU A 131 -7.99 -30.40 -20.34
CA LEU A 131 -6.70 -30.05 -19.74
C LEU A 131 -6.02 -28.96 -20.57
N SER A 132 -5.34 -28.03 -19.88
CA SER A 132 -4.42 -27.10 -20.53
C SER A 132 -3.11 -27.83 -20.89
N ARG A 133 -2.31 -27.22 -21.79
CA ARG A 133 -1.01 -27.78 -22.15
C ARG A 133 -0.07 -27.87 -20.94
N LEU A 134 -0.12 -26.92 -20.03
CA LEU A 134 0.69 -26.91 -18.81
C LEU A 134 0.22 -28.01 -17.82
N ALA A 135 -1.09 -28.26 -17.71
CA ALA A 135 -1.61 -29.32 -16.86
C ALA A 135 -1.11 -30.72 -17.28
N MET A 136 -0.80 -30.93 -18.57
CA MET A 136 -0.18 -32.18 -19.02
C MET A 136 1.19 -32.41 -18.40
N GLU A 137 1.95 -31.35 -18.07
CA GLU A 137 3.25 -31.47 -17.38
C GLU A 137 3.09 -31.81 -15.89
N MET A 138 1.92 -31.56 -15.27
CA MET A 138 1.59 -32.06 -13.93
C MET A 138 1.39 -33.57 -13.89
N LEU A 139 0.81 -34.13 -14.95
CA LEU A 139 0.36 -35.52 -15.07
C LEU A 139 1.38 -36.41 -15.81
N ARG A 140 2.42 -35.81 -16.38
CA ARG A 140 3.41 -36.50 -17.19
C ARG A 140 4.13 -37.57 -16.38
N ASP A 141 4.36 -38.70 -16.99
CA ASP A 141 5.04 -39.88 -16.41
C ASP A 141 4.27 -40.58 -15.24
N LEU A 142 2.96 -40.28 -15.07
CA LEU A 142 2.13 -40.90 -14.04
C LEU A 142 1.97 -42.41 -14.28
N ASP A 143 2.05 -42.83 -15.53
CA ASP A 143 1.99 -44.23 -15.99
C ASP A 143 3.31 -45.01 -15.78
N LYS A 144 4.33 -44.37 -15.17
CA LYS A 144 5.69 -44.93 -15.00
C LYS A 144 6.04 -45.22 -13.53
N GLU A 145 5.06 -45.51 -12.70
CA GLU A 145 5.24 -45.81 -11.26
C GLU A 145 5.97 -44.72 -10.48
N THR A 146 5.85 -43.46 -10.94
CA THR A 146 6.59 -42.34 -10.35
C THR A 146 6.08 -41.91 -9.00
N VAL A 147 4.80 -42.15 -8.70
CA VAL A 147 4.11 -41.80 -7.45
C VAL A 147 3.37 -43.02 -6.90
N ASP A 148 3.02 -42.95 -5.63
CA ASP A 148 2.21 -43.97 -4.98
C ASP A 148 0.73 -43.75 -5.27
N PHE A 149 -0.02 -44.86 -5.38
CA PHE A 149 -1.45 -44.90 -5.52
C PHE A 149 -2.05 -45.39 -4.20
N ARG A 150 -3.30 -44.98 -3.95
CA ARG A 150 -4.12 -45.49 -2.85
C ARG A 150 -5.51 -45.81 -3.35
N LEU A 151 -6.20 -46.65 -2.62
CA LEU A 151 -7.59 -46.90 -2.90
C LEU A 151 -8.45 -45.64 -2.75
N ASN A 152 -9.43 -45.50 -3.62
CA ASN A 152 -10.46 -44.47 -3.55
C ASN A 152 -11.40 -44.70 -2.34
N PHE A 153 -12.46 -43.88 -2.22
CA PHE A 153 -13.36 -43.90 -1.07
C PHE A 153 -14.20 -45.19 -0.93
N ASP A 154 -14.44 -45.96 -2.01
CA ASP A 154 -15.20 -47.22 -2.04
C ASP A 154 -14.31 -48.43 -2.27
N GLU A 155 -13.00 -48.24 -2.26
CA GLU A 155 -11.98 -49.30 -2.44
C GLU A 155 -12.03 -50.05 -3.78
N THR A 156 -12.75 -49.49 -4.77
CA THR A 156 -12.93 -50.14 -6.10
C THR A 156 -11.88 -49.69 -7.12
N LEU A 157 -11.31 -48.51 -6.96
CA LEU A 157 -10.36 -47.91 -7.87
C LEU A 157 -9.15 -47.32 -7.11
N GLU A 158 -8.09 -47.04 -7.83
CA GLU A 158 -6.92 -46.35 -7.27
C GLU A 158 -6.86 -44.92 -7.74
N GLU A 159 -6.37 -44.05 -6.84
CA GLU A 159 -6.07 -42.64 -7.12
C GLU A 159 -4.63 -42.32 -6.71
N PRO A 160 -3.92 -41.41 -7.42
CA PRO A 160 -2.57 -41.00 -7.04
C PRO A 160 -2.60 -40.18 -5.73
N THR A 161 -1.67 -40.48 -4.85
CA THR A 161 -1.48 -39.74 -3.59
C THR A 161 -1.00 -38.31 -3.84
N VAL A 162 -0.20 -38.13 -4.88
CA VAL A 162 0.41 -36.87 -5.35
C VAL A 162 0.65 -36.99 -6.86
N LEU A 163 0.72 -35.87 -7.58
CA LEU A 163 1.08 -35.87 -9.00
C LEU A 163 2.59 -35.70 -9.19
N PRO A 164 3.17 -36.17 -10.32
CA PRO A 164 4.58 -36.00 -10.64
C PRO A 164 5.02 -34.52 -10.69
N SER A 165 4.17 -33.64 -11.19
CA SER A 165 4.33 -32.16 -11.13
C SER A 165 5.71 -31.68 -11.59
N ARG A 166 6.01 -31.71 -12.89
CA ARG A 166 7.31 -31.33 -13.46
C ARG A 166 7.68 -29.85 -13.27
N PHE A 167 6.81 -29.02 -12.67
CA PHE A 167 7.07 -27.65 -12.30
C PHE A 167 6.50 -27.36 -10.91
N PRO A 168 7.03 -26.38 -10.17
CA PRO A 168 6.70 -26.11 -8.77
C PRO A 168 5.34 -25.39 -8.64
N ASN A 169 4.26 -26.13 -8.91
CA ASN A 169 2.89 -25.58 -8.99
C ASN A 169 2.46 -24.84 -7.73
N LEU A 170 2.89 -25.26 -6.54
CA LEU A 170 2.55 -24.59 -5.28
C LEU A 170 2.98 -23.12 -5.26
N LEU A 171 4.19 -22.82 -5.71
CA LEU A 171 4.68 -21.44 -5.79
C LEU A 171 4.13 -20.72 -7.01
N VAL A 172 4.05 -21.39 -8.15
CA VAL A 172 3.68 -20.78 -9.43
C VAL A 172 2.21 -20.34 -9.45
N ASN A 173 1.29 -21.17 -8.97
CA ASN A 173 -0.15 -20.83 -8.91
C ASN A 173 -0.63 -20.42 -7.52
N GLY A 174 0.18 -20.67 -6.50
CA GLY A 174 -0.23 -20.43 -5.12
C GLY A 174 -1.35 -21.34 -4.64
N SER A 175 -1.80 -21.13 -3.42
CA SER A 175 -2.96 -21.81 -2.84
C SER A 175 -3.51 -21.02 -1.68
N SER A 176 -4.82 -21.01 -1.52
CA SER A 176 -5.47 -20.41 -0.34
C SER A 176 -6.45 -21.41 0.26
N GLY A 177 -6.52 -21.52 1.58
CA GLY A 177 -7.40 -22.45 2.26
C GLY A 177 -7.53 -22.15 3.75
N ILE A 178 -8.71 -22.47 4.29
CA ILE A 178 -9.02 -22.31 5.70
C ILE A 178 -9.29 -23.72 6.28
N ALA A 179 -8.44 -24.13 7.19
CA ALA A 179 -8.57 -25.37 7.93
C ALA A 179 -9.01 -25.12 9.38
N VAL A 180 -9.11 -26.15 10.20
CA VAL A 180 -9.40 -26.02 11.62
C VAL A 180 -8.13 -25.52 12.33
N GLY A 181 -8.22 -24.34 12.96
CA GLY A 181 -7.13 -23.73 13.72
C GLY A 181 -5.95 -23.17 12.90
N MET A 182 -5.98 -23.28 11.56
CA MET A 182 -4.93 -22.77 10.69
C MET A 182 -5.45 -22.40 9.30
N ALA A 183 -4.71 -21.52 8.61
CA ALA A 183 -5.02 -21.13 7.24
C ALA A 183 -3.73 -21.06 6.40
N THR A 184 -3.87 -21.32 5.12
CA THR A 184 -2.82 -21.11 4.12
C THR A 184 -3.23 -20.01 3.16
N ASN A 185 -2.26 -19.18 2.75
CA ASN A 185 -2.45 -18.16 1.72
C ASN A 185 -1.13 -17.94 1.01
N ILE A 186 -0.83 -18.82 0.07
CA ILE A 186 0.41 -18.80 -0.72
C ILE A 186 0.11 -18.03 -2.00
N PRO A 187 0.77 -16.88 -2.24
CA PRO A 187 0.57 -16.10 -3.46
C PRO A 187 1.18 -16.80 -4.69
N PRO A 188 0.67 -16.53 -5.89
CA PRO A 188 1.27 -17.00 -7.13
C PRO A 188 2.58 -16.26 -7.46
N HIS A 189 3.46 -16.91 -8.25
CA HIS A 189 4.76 -16.38 -8.65
C HIS A 189 5.01 -16.59 -10.15
N ASN A 190 5.93 -15.83 -10.70
CA ASN A 190 6.35 -16.00 -12.09
C ASN A 190 7.11 -17.32 -12.29
N LEU A 191 6.69 -18.12 -13.27
CA LEU A 191 7.25 -19.43 -13.55
C LEU A 191 8.76 -19.37 -13.86
N SER A 192 9.18 -18.38 -14.65
CA SER A 192 10.58 -18.22 -15.04
C SER A 192 11.47 -17.89 -13.82
N GLU A 193 11.01 -17.01 -12.94
CA GLU A 193 11.72 -16.63 -11.72
C GLU A 193 11.87 -17.81 -10.76
N VAL A 194 10.81 -18.62 -10.58
CA VAL A 194 10.84 -19.79 -9.68
C VAL A 194 11.77 -20.86 -10.24
N ILE A 195 11.77 -21.10 -11.56
CA ILE A 195 12.68 -22.06 -12.20
C ILE A 195 14.14 -21.60 -12.07
N ASP A 196 14.41 -20.31 -12.26
CA ASP A 196 15.77 -19.77 -12.09
C ASP A 196 16.26 -19.94 -10.64
N ALA A 197 15.41 -19.68 -9.66
CA ALA A 197 15.73 -19.90 -8.26
C ALA A 197 15.97 -21.39 -7.94
N LEU A 198 15.18 -22.32 -8.49
CA LEU A 198 15.40 -23.76 -8.36
C LEU A 198 16.75 -24.18 -8.94
N ASN A 199 17.11 -23.65 -10.11
CA ASN A 199 18.42 -23.93 -10.71
C ASN A 199 19.58 -23.48 -9.80
N MET A 200 19.41 -22.33 -9.11
CA MET A 200 20.41 -21.85 -8.16
C MET A 200 20.47 -22.71 -6.90
N VAL A 201 19.34 -23.23 -6.39
CA VAL A 201 19.31 -24.18 -5.28
C VAL A 201 20.00 -25.48 -5.66
N ILE A 202 19.86 -25.95 -6.91
CA ILE A 202 20.56 -27.15 -7.42
C ILE A 202 22.10 -26.92 -7.46
N GLU A 203 22.53 -25.72 -7.87
CA GLU A 203 23.95 -25.37 -7.96
C GLU A 203 24.58 -25.09 -6.60
N ASN A 204 23.85 -24.45 -5.71
CA ASN A 204 24.27 -24.09 -4.36
C ASN A 204 23.16 -24.39 -3.34
N PRO A 205 23.14 -25.58 -2.70
CA PRO A 205 22.16 -25.94 -1.69
C PRO A 205 22.17 -25.01 -0.45
N GLU A 206 23.30 -24.34 -0.18
CA GLU A 206 23.46 -23.44 0.97
C GLU A 206 23.11 -21.99 0.63
N ILE A 207 22.52 -21.71 -0.54
CA ILE A 207 22.11 -20.38 -0.96
C ILE A 207 21.24 -19.70 0.10
N SER A 208 21.52 -18.43 0.38
CA SER A 208 20.76 -17.63 1.33
C SER A 208 19.42 -17.16 0.76
N ILE A 209 18.50 -16.76 1.65
CA ILE A 209 17.20 -16.23 1.21
C ILE A 209 17.40 -14.88 0.51
N GLU A 210 18.36 -14.08 0.93
CA GLU A 210 18.70 -12.80 0.29
C GLU A 210 19.14 -13.00 -1.17
N GLU A 211 19.93 -14.02 -1.43
CA GLU A 211 20.34 -14.37 -2.80
C GLU A 211 19.16 -14.90 -3.62
N LEU A 212 18.29 -15.73 -3.03
CA LEU A 212 17.06 -16.20 -3.68
C LEU A 212 16.12 -15.06 -4.08
N LEU A 213 16.06 -14.00 -3.28
CA LEU A 213 15.28 -12.79 -3.60
C LEU A 213 15.76 -12.05 -4.85
N THR A 214 16.98 -12.28 -5.31
CA THR A 214 17.47 -11.72 -6.58
C THR A 214 16.81 -12.39 -7.78
N PHE A 215 16.39 -13.65 -7.65
CA PHE A 215 15.71 -14.43 -8.67
C PHE A 215 14.17 -14.34 -8.53
N ILE A 216 13.63 -14.63 -7.36
CA ILE A 216 12.21 -14.49 -7.05
C ILE A 216 12.00 -13.14 -6.36
N LYS A 217 11.68 -12.13 -7.14
CA LYS A 217 11.53 -10.76 -6.63
C LYS A 217 10.34 -10.60 -5.67
N GLY A 218 9.31 -11.42 -5.83
CA GLY A 218 8.08 -11.39 -5.04
C GLY A 218 6.92 -12.07 -5.75
N PRO A 219 5.71 -12.03 -5.17
CA PRO A 219 4.50 -12.53 -5.80
C PRO A 219 4.25 -11.92 -7.19
N ASP A 220 3.62 -12.68 -8.08
CA ASP A 220 3.23 -12.26 -9.42
C ASP A 220 1.77 -12.62 -9.67
N PHE A 221 0.88 -11.66 -9.46
CA PHE A 221 -0.55 -11.86 -9.51
C PHE A 221 -1.09 -11.90 -10.95
N PRO A 222 -2.08 -12.74 -11.25
CA PRO A 222 -2.67 -12.82 -12.58
C PRO A 222 -3.30 -11.50 -13.04
N THR A 223 -3.83 -10.70 -12.12
CA THR A 223 -4.44 -9.38 -12.38
C THR A 223 -3.44 -8.22 -12.47
N GLY A 224 -2.13 -8.49 -12.35
CA GLY A 224 -1.10 -7.46 -12.35
C GLY A 224 -1.08 -6.66 -11.05
N GLY A 225 -1.14 -5.33 -11.17
CA GLY A 225 -1.07 -4.41 -10.03
C GLY A 225 0.34 -4.14 -9.54
N GLU A 226 0.43 -3.49 -8.39
CA GLU A 226 1.69 -3.09 -7.78
C GLU A 226 1.79 -3.58 -6.34
N ILE A 227 2.97 -4.04 -5.92
CA ILE A 227 3.31 -4.37 -4.54
C ILE A 227 4.16 -3.23 -3.98
N LEU A 228 3.82 -2.73 -2.79
CA LEU A 228 4.52 -1.65 -2.12
C LEU A 228 5.56 -2.19 -1.13
N GLY A 229 6.82 -1.84 -1.38
CA GLY A 229 7.95 -2.21 -0.52
C GLY A 229 8.38 -3.67 -0.62
N PHE A 230 9.56 -3.96 -0.07
CA PHE A 230 10.18 -5.29 -0.08
C PHE A 230 10.14 -5.99 1.30
N ASN A 231 9.93 -5.24 2.38
CA ASN A 231 10.07 -5.77 3.74
C ASN A 231 9.09 -6.92 4.03
N GLY A 232 7.82 -6.77 3.65
CA GLY A 232 6.81 -7.82 3.84
C GLY A 232 7.08 -9.07 3.01
N ILE A 233 7.68 -8.93 1.81
CA ILE A 233 8.10 -10.04 0.97
C ILE A 233 9.26 -10.79 1.65
N LYS A 234 10.29 -10.05 2.08
CA LYS A 234 11.45 -10.63 2.77
C LYS A 234 11.05 -11.38 4.04
N GLU A 235 10.18 -10.76 4.85
CA GLU A 235 9.65 -11.39 6.07
C GLU A 235 8.91 -12.69 5.75
N ALA A 236 8.00 -12.67 4.76
CA ALA A 236 7.22 -13.84 4.35
C ALA A 236 8.12 -14.98 3.86
N TYR A 237 9.14 -14.69 3.07
CA TYR A 237 10.02 -15.72 2.51
C TYR A 237 11.03 -16.27 3.53
N THR A 238 11.34 -15.49 4.56
CA THR A 238 12.23 -15.94 5.65
C THR A 238 11.49 -16.76 6.69
N THR A 239 10.32 -16.31 7.12
CA THR A 239 9.60 -16.89 8.27
C THR A 239 8.40 -17.75 7.87
N GLY A 240 8.02 -17.75 6.59
CA GLY A 240 6.79 -18.35 6.10
C GLY A 240 5.54 -17.51 6.37
N ARG A 241 5.67 -16.32 7.00
CA ARG A 241 4.57 -15.41 7.28
C ARG A 241 4.99 -13.97 7.03
N GLY A 242 4.10 -13.17 6.44
CA GLY A 242 4.34 -11.75 6.21
C GLY A 242 3.11 -11.06 5.66
N THR A 243 3.17 -9.75 5.57
CA THR A 243 2.07 -8.95 5.00
C THR A 243 2.64 -7.99 3.97
N ILE A 244 2.06 -7.99 2.78
CA ILE A 244 2.39 -7.05 1.71
C ILE A 244 1.20 -6.13 1.44
N LYS A 245 1.47 -4.90 1.00
CA LYS A 245 0.44 -3.99 0.49
C LYS A 245 0.39 -4.13 -1.01
N ILE A 246 -0.79 -4.39 -1.56
CA ILE A 246 -1.04 -4.48 -3.00
C ILE A 246 -1.99 -3.38 -3.42
N ARG A 247 -1.74 -2.77 -4.58
CA ARG A 247 -2.63 -1.75 -5.14
C ARG A 247 -2.85 -1.94 -6.63
N GLY A 248 -4.01 -1.47 -7.10
CA GLY A 248 -4.31 -1.40 -8.52
C GLY A 248 -3.47 -0.35 -9.23
N LYS A 249 -3.23 -0.54 -10.51
CA LYS A 249 -2.50 0.40 -11.35
C LYS A 249 -3.44 1.46 -11.90
N VAL A 250 -3.08 2.72 -11.69
CA VAL A 250 -3.86 3.87 -12.14
C VAL A 250 -2.99 4.79 -13.00
N VAL A 251 -3.51 5.15 -14.17
CA VAL A 251 -2.86 6.08 -15.08
C VAL A 251 -3.61 7.41 -15.06
N ILE A 252 -2.88 8.51 -14.94
CA ILE A 252 -3.44 9.86 -14.99
C ILE A 252 -3.30 10.37 -16.41
N GLU A 253 -4.42 10.69 -17.05
CA GLU A 253 -4.47 11.22 -18.41
C GLU A 253 -5.20 12.55 -18.47
N LYS A 254 -4.92 13.35 -19.50
CA LYS A 254 -5.69 14.56 -19.83
C LYS A 254 -6.62 14.30 -21.00
N THR A 255 -7.88 14.68 -20.83
CA THR A 255 -8.85 14.66 -21.93
C THR A 255 -8.54 15.74 -22.97
N LYS A 256 -9.09 15.61 -24.18
CA LYS A 256 -8.98 16.63 -25.23
C LYS A 256 -9.51 18.00 -24.79
N GLU A 257 -10.43 18.02 -23.82
CA GLU A 257 -11.02 19.23 -23.24
C GLU A 257 -10.18 19.83 -22.09
N GLY A 258 -9.00 19.26 -21.79
CA GLY A 258 -8.09 19.73 -20.74
C GLY A 258 -8.53 19.37 -19.31
N ARG A 259 -9.44 18.40 -19.15
CA ARG A 259 -9.79 17.79 -17.84
C ARG A 259 -8.86 16.62 -17.56
N ASP A 260 -8.54 16.44 -16.30
CA ASP A 260 -7.82 15.24 -15.87
C ASP A 260 -8.79 14.07 -15.68
N ARG A 261 -8.34 12.85 -16.01
CA ARG A 261 -9.04 11.60 -15.74
C ARG A 261 -8.10 10.57 -15.15
N LEU A 262 -8.64 9.71 -14.29
CA LEU A 262 -7.95 8.55 -13.74
C LEU A 262 -8.45 7.32 -14.48
N LEU A 263 -7.53 6.53 -15.01
CA LEU A 263 -7.81 5.23 -15.63
C LEU A 263 -7.26 4.13 -14.73
N ILE A 264 -8.14 3.30 -14.18
CA ILE A 264 -7.73 2.09 -13.47
C ILE A 264 -7.61 0.99 -14.53
N THR A 265 -6.40 0.51 -14.77
CA THR A 265 -6.09 -0.52 -15.78
C THR A 265 -5.88 -1.89 -15.16
N GLU A 266 -5.55 -1.95 -13.87
CA GLU A 266 -5.34 -3.19 -13.13
C GLU A 266 -5.92 -3.02 -11.72
N ILE A 267 -6.58 -4.06 -11.21
CA ILE A 267 -7.15 -4.08 -9.85
C ILE A 267 -6.37 -5.06 -8.97
N PRO A 268 -6.37 -4.89 -7.65
CA PRO A 268 -5.71 -5.82 -6.74
C PRO A 268 -6.25 -7.24 -6.88
N TYR A 269 -5.37 -8.22 -6.69
CA TYR A 269 -5.72 -9.63 -6.76
C TYR A 269 -6.85 -10.00 -5.80
N GLN A 270 -7.77 -10.85 -6.25
CA GLN A 270 -8.98 -11.31 -5.53
C GLN A 270 -10.02 -10.19 -5.25
N GLN A 271 -9.92 -9.04 -5.93
CA GLN A 271 -10.94 -8.00 -5.84
C GLN A 271 -12.05 -8.19 -6.88
N ASN A 272 -13.27 -7.89 -6.44
CA ASN A 272 -14.42 -7.80 -7.33
C ASN A 272 -14.52 -6.39 -7.91
N LYS A 273 -14.46 -6.28 -9.25
CA LYS A 273 -14.44 -4.99 -9.97
C LYS A 273 -15.75 -4.22 -9.79
N ALA A 274 -16.89 -4.88 -9.88
CA ALA A 274 -18.20 -4.22 -9.73
C ALA A 274 -18.39 -3.65 -8.31
N LYS A 275 -18.01 -4.42 -7.26
CA LYS A 275 -18.05 -3.92 -5.87
C LYS A 275 -17.08 -2.78 -5.62
N LEU A 276 -15.93 -2.75 -6.29
CA LEU A 276 -14.99 -1.63 -6.22
C LEU A 276 -15.63 -0.36 -6.79
N ILE A 277 -16.26 -0.45 -7.96
CA ILE A 277 -16.96 0.67 -8.62
C ILE A 277 -18.12 1.17 -7.74
N GLU A 278 -18.93 0.28 -7.21
CA GLU A 278 -20.03 0.59 -6.29
C GLU A 278 -19.52 1.33 -5.05
N LYS A 279 -18.44 0.83 -4.43
CA LYS A 279 -17.83 1.48 -3.27
C LYS A 279 -17.31 2.88 -3.57
N ILE A 280 -16.72 3.10 -4.75
CA ILE A 280 -16.30 4.44 -5.20
C ILE A 280 -17.53 5.36 -5.34
N ALA A 281 -18.61 4.89 -5.96
CA ALA A 281 -19.84 5.65 -6.13
C ALA A 281 -20.48 6.01 -4.79
N ASP A 282 -20.47 5.10 -3.81
CA ASP A 282 -20.97 5.34 -2.46
C ASP A 282 -20.17 6.43 -1.73
N LEU A 283 -18.85 6.39 -1.81
CA LEU A 283 -17.98 7.39 -1.20
C LEU A 283 -18.17 8.78 -1.82
N VAL A 284 -18.55 8.85 -3.10
CA VAL A 284 -18.93 10.11 -3.76
C VAL A 284 -20.28 10.61 -3.24
N ARG A 285 -21.28 9.73 -3.10
CA ARG A 285 -22.61 10.07 -2.53
C ARG A 285 -22.48 10.52 -1.07
N GLU A 286 -21.62 9.89 -0.29
CA GLU A 286 -21.32 10.25 1.10
C GLU A 286 -20.44 11.50 1.24
N LYS A 287 -20.02 12.13 0.11
CA LYS A 287 -19.11 13.29 0.06
C LYS A 287 -17.74 13.04 0.71
N LYS A 288 -17.31 11.80 0.87
CA LYS A 288 -15.96 11.43 1.33
C LYS A 288 -14.91 11.62 0.23
N ILE A 289 -15.32 11.45 -1.03
CA ILE A 289 -14.52 11.77 -2.20
C ILE A 289 -15.31 12.75 -3.06
N GLU A 290 -14.85 13.99 -3.08
CA GLU A 290 -15.43 15.05 -3.90
C GLU A 290 -14.55 15.34 -5.11
N GLY A 291 -15.14 15.90 -6.17
CA GLY A 291 -14.36 16.29 -7.36
C GLY A 291 -14.46 15.32 -8.53
N LEU A 292 -15.18 14.21 -8.41
CA LEU A 292 -15.49 13.35 -9.55
C LEU A 292 -16.61 14.00 -10.38
N ALA A 293 -16.47 13.95 -11.71
CA ALA A 293 -17.48 14.38 -12.67
C ALA A 293 -18.27 13.17 -13.16
N ASP A 294 -17.57 12.05 -13.45
CA ASP A 294 -18.19 10.83 -13.97
C ASP A 294 -17.38 9.59 -13.58
N LEU A 295 -18.03 8.43 -13.50
CA LEU A 295 -17.47 7.13 -13.20
C LEU A 295 -18.08 6.10 -14.14
N ARG A 296 -17.26 5.50 -15.02
CA ARG A 296 -17.70 4.52 -16.01
C ARG A 296 -16.82 3.28 -15.99
N ASP A 297 -17.43 2.15 -16.25
CA ASP A 297 -16.73 0.91 -16.57
C ASP A 297 -16.70 0.73 -18.10
N GLU A 298 -15.52 0.79 -18.67
CA GLU A 298 -15.24 0.58 -20.09
C GLU A 298 -14.42 -0.70 -20.31
N SER A 299 -14.41 -1.60 -19.31
CA SER A 299 -13.67 -2.87 -19.41
C SER A 299 -14.27 -3.76 -20.49
N ASP A 300 -13.40 -4.43 -21.23
CA ASP A 300 -13.76 -5.35 -22.29
C ASP A 300 -12.85 -6.60 -22.24
N ARG A 301 -12.81 -7.37 -23.36
CA ARG A 301 -11.95 -8.56 -23.48
C ARG A 301 -10.45 -8.24 -23.50
N ASP A 302 -10.07 -7.00 -23.76
CA ASP A 302 -8.68 -6.55 -23.79
C ASP A 302 -8.15 -6.18 -22.40
N GLY A 303 -9.06 -6.02 -21.41
CA GLY A 303 -8.67 -5.82 -20.01
C GLY A 303 -9.58 -4.91 -19.20
N VAL A 304 -9.13 -4.62 -17.99
CA VAL A 304 -9.83 -3.71 -17.06
C VAL A 304 -9.60 -2.27 -17.49
N ARG A 305 -10.70 -1.51 -17.59
CA ARG A 305 -10.69 -0.09 -17.90
C ARG A 305 -11.80 0.64 -17.15
N ILE A 306 -11.52 1.08 -15.92
CA ILE A 306 -12.44 1.92 -15.15
C ILE A 306 -12.00 3.37 -15.34
N VAL A 307 -12.91 4.21 -15.83
CA VAL A 307 -12.65 5.62 -16.15
C VAL A 307 -13.31 6.50 -15.08
N ILE A 308 -12.50 7.33 -14.43
CA ILE A 308 -12.95 8.33 -13.47
C ILE A 308 -12.61 9.71 -14.02
N GLU A 309 -13.61 10.48 -14.44
CA GLU A 309 -13.41 11.85 -14.90
C GLU A 309 -13.43 12.82 -13.73
N LEU A 310 -12.49 13.76 -13.71
CA LEU A 310 -12.39 14.74 -12.64
C LEU A 310 -13.01 16.09 -13.06
N ARG A 311 -13.54 16.82 -12.08
CA ARG A 311 -13.98 18.20 -12.27
C ARG A 311 -12.76 19.10 -12.51
N LYS A 312 -12.95 20.17 -13.26
CA LYS A 312 -11.89 21.14 -13.56
C LYS A 312 -11.32 21.76 -12.28
N GLY A 313 -9.99 21.73 -12.15
CA GLY A 313 -9.28 22.31 -10.99
C GLY A 313 -9.10 21.35 -9.80
N VAL A 314 -9.54 20.11 -9.91
CA VAL A 314 -9.30 19.08 -8.89
C VAL A 314 -7.94 18.39 -9.11
N SER A 315 -7.16 18.22 -8.06
CA SER A 315 -5.87 17.52 -8.13
C SER A 315 -6.07 16.00 -8.28
N PRO A 316 -5.58 15.38 -9.37
CA PRO A 316 -5.70 13.93 -9.57
C PRO A 316 -5.02 13.12 -8.47
N LYS A 317 -3.87 13.58 -7.97
CA LYS A 317 -3.12 12.89 -6.91
C LYS A 317 -3.91 12.79 -5.60
N VAL A 318 -4.62 13.86 -5.23
CA VAL A 318 -5.44 13.87 -4.00
C VAL A 318 -6.58 12.86 -4.12
N ILE A 319 -7.25 12.84 -5.27
CA ILE A 319 -8.33 11.86 -5.50
C ILE A 319 -7.77 10.44 -5.50
N LEU A 320 -6.64 10.20 -6.15
CA LEU A 320 -5.98 8.89 -6.19
C LEU A 320 -5.62 8.42 -4.76
N ASN A 321 -5.04 9.28 -3.94
CA ASN A 321 -4.71 8.96 -2.55
C ASN A 321 -5.96 8.64 -1.72
N ARG A 322 -7.07 9.36 -1.93
CA ARG A 322 -8.36 9.05 -1.30
C ARG A 322 -8.91 7.70 -1.75
N LEU A 323 -8.81 7.38 -3.04
CA LEU A 323 -9.21 6.06 -3.57
C LEU A 323 -8.39 4.94 -2.92
N TYR A 324 -7.07 5.08 -2.81
CA TYR A 324 -6.22 4.10 -2.14
C TYR A 324 -6.54 3.95 -0.65
N LYS A 325 -6.89 5.04 0.05
CA LYS A 325 -7.18 5.00 1.49
C LYS A 325 -8.56 4.46 1.83
N PHE A 326 -9.58 4.76 1.04
CA PHE A 326 -10.99 4.49 1.39
C PHE A 326 -11.61 3.34 0.59
N THR A 327 -10.91 2.78 -0.39
CA THR A 327 -11.41 1.69 -1.21
C THR A 327 -10.43 0.52 -1.24
N PRO A 328 -10.88 -0.69 -1.61
CA PRO A 328 -9.99 -1.83 -1.80
C PRO A 328 -9.11 -1.74 -3.06
N LEU A 329 -8.99 -0.56 -3.70
CA LEU A 329 -8.00 -0.31 -4.75
C LEU A 329 -6.56 -0.43 -4.22
N GLN A 330 -6.37 -0.25 -2.92
CA GLN A 330 -5.18 -0.66 -2.16
C GLN A 330 -5.61 -1.48 -0.96
N GLN A 331 -4.96 -2.62 -0.74
CA GLN A 331 -5.26 -3.51 0.38
C GLN A 331 -4.02 -4.26 0.86
N SER A 332 -4.11 -4.79 2.08
CA SER A 332 -3.10 -5.70 2.61
C SER A 332 -3.39 -7.13 2.18
N PHE A 333 -2.35 -7.85 1.79
CA PHE A 333 -2.39 -9.27 1.48
C PHE A 333 -1.49 -10.01 2.46
N GLY A 334 -2.08 -10.85 3.32
CA GLY A 334 -1.35 -11.68 4.26
C GLY A 334 -0.81 -12.92 3.58
N ILE A 335 0.49 -13.15 3.66
CA ILE A 335 1.16 -14.34 3.13
C ILE A 335 1.32 -15.35 4.27
N ILE A 336 0.89 -16.59 4.04
CA ILE A 336 1.05 -17.72 4.97
C ILE A 336 1.45 -18.92 4.13
N LEU A 337 2.73 -19.30 4.18
CA LEU A 337 3.30 -20.39 3.40
C LEU A 337 3.13 -21.73 4.16
N LEU A 338 1.88 -22.10 4.41
CA LEU A 338 1.51 -23.33 5.09
C LEU A 338 1.13 -24.40 4.06
N ALA A 339 1.80 -25.54 4.09
CA ALA A 339 1.50 -26.68 3.24
C ALA A 339 1.66 -28.01 4.02
N LEU A 340 1.19 -29.09 3.43
CA LEU A 340 1.40 -30.44 3.95
C LEU A 340 2.78 -30.94 3.49
N ASP A 341 3.66 -31.23 4.44
CA ASP A 341 4.96 -31.88 4.26
C ASP A 341 4.86 -33.27 4.93
N ASP A 342 4.91 -34.33 4.12
CA ASP A 342 4.63 -35.70 4.57
C ASP A 342 3.34 -35.84 5.39
N GLY A 343 2.25 -35.24 4.93
CA GLY A 343 0.95 -35.28 5.57
C GLY A 343 0.85 -34.43 6.84
N ARG A 344 1.89 -33.67 7.22
CA ARG A 344 1.90 -32.80 8.41
C ARG A 344 1.84 -31.32 7.97
N PRO A 345 0.94 -30.52 8.57
CA PRO A 345 0.90 -29.09 8.26
C PRO A 345 2.16 -28.40 8.80
N LYS A 346 2.89 -27.71 7.95
CA LYS A 346 4.12 -26.99 8.28
C LYS A 346 4.13 -25.62 7.62
N VAL A 347 4.48 -24.57 8.37
CA VAL A 347 4.80 -23.25 7.80
C VAL A 347 6.25 -23.32 7.33
N LEU A 348 6.45 -23.06 6.05
CA LEU A 348 7.71 -23.24 5.37
C LEU A 348 8.27 -21.88 4.90
N SER A 349 9.58 -21.71 4.96
CA SER A 349 10.28 -20.61 4.27
C SER A 349 10.31 -20.87 2.75
N LEU A 350 10.66 -19.86 1.97
CA LEU A 350 10.82 -20.01 0.51
C LEU A 350 11.84 -21.09 0.17
N LYS A 351 13.00 -21.13 0.87
CA LYS A 351 14.04 -22.14 0.65
C LYS A 351 13.52 -23.54 0.94
N GLU A 352 12.78 -23.74 2.05
CA GLU A 352 12.22 -25.05 2.39
C GLU A 352 11.19 -25.52 1.35
N LEU A 353 10.36 -24.60 0.80
CA LEU A 353 9.40 -24.93 -0.28
C LEU A 353 10.11 -25.39 -1.55
N LEU A 354 11.17 -24.68 -1.97
CA LEU A 354 11.96 -25.04 -3.14
C LEU A 354 12.69 -26.35 -2.93
N SER A 355 13.26 -26.58 -1.74
CA SER A 355 13.96 -27.82 -1.39
C SER A 355 13.01 -29.02 -1.35
N ALA A 356 11.82 -28.89 -0.74
CA ALA A 356 10.82 -29.96 -0.69
C ALA A 356 10.34 -30.37 -2.10
N TYR A 357 10.14 -29.39 -2.98
CA TYR A 357 9.84 -29.67 -4.38
C TYR A 357 11.00 -30.38 -5.09
N LEU A 358 12.25 -29.96 -4.88
CA LEU A 358 13.41 -30.59 -5.48
C LEU A 358 13.58 -32.06 -5.04
N GLU A 359 13.40 -32.33 -3.74
CA GLU A 359 13.43 -33.72 -3.23
C GLU A 359 12.35 -34.58 -3.86
N HIS A 360 11.13 -34.02 -4.02
CA HIS A 360 10.06 -34.71 -4.77
C HIS A 360 10.52 -35.04 -6.20
N GLN A 361 11.09 -34.08 -6.92
CA GLN A 361 11.58 -34.32 -8.29
C GLN A 361 12.69 -35.36 -8.38
N LYS A 362 13.59 -35.43 -7.40
CA LYS A 362 14.59 -36.48 -7.32
C LYS A 362 13.95 -37.88 -7.25
N VAL A 363 12.93 -38.02 -6.41
CA VAL A 363 12.15 -39.28 -6.31
C VAL A 363 11.46 -39.63 -7.65
N ILE A 364 10.82 -38.64 -8.29
CA ILE A 364 10.11 -38.82 -9.57
C ILE A 364 11.10 -39.28 -10.65
N VAL A 365 12.21 -38.59 -10.83
CA VAL A 365 13.24 -38.95 -11.85
C VAL A 365 13.85 -40.32 -11.58
N THR A 366 14.15 -40.62 -10.31
CA THR A 366 14.69 -41.92 -9.91
C THR A 366 13.70 -43.04 -10.21
N ARG A 367 12.45 -42.94 -9.78
CA ARG A 367 11.40 -43.96 -10.03
C ARG A 367 11.15 -44.16 -11.53
N ARG A 368 10.99 -43.05 -12.27
CA ARG A 368 10.87 -43.07 -13.72
C ARG A 368 12.01 -43.80 -14.39
N SER A 369 13.24 -43.47 -14.00
CA SER A 369 14.45 -44.07 -14.57
C SER A 369 14.58 -45.56 -14.26
N LEU A 370 14.19 -45.97 -13.05
CA LEU A 370 14.10 -47.38 -12.67
C LEU A 370 13.03 -48.15 -13.51
N PHE A 371 11.88 -47.53 -13.70
CA PHE A 371 10.81 -48.10 -14.54
C PHE A 371 11.27 -48.28 -16.00
N LEU A 372 11.84 -47.21 -16.57
CA LEU A 372 12.38 -47.26 -17.93
C LEU A 372 13.55 -48.25 -18.07
N LEU A 373 14.43 -48.33 -17.09
CA LEU A 373 15.51 -49.29 -17.07
C LEU A 373 15.00 -50.71 -17.09
N ARG A 374 14.09 -51.07 -16.20
CA ARG A 374 13.42 -52.39 -16.21
C ARG A 374 12.82 -52.73 -17.56
N LYS A 375 12.05 -51.80 -18.11
CA LYS A 375 11.40 -51.96 -19.41
C LYS A 375 12.42 -52.12 -20.56
N ALA A 376 13.49 -51.34 -20.55
CA ALA A 376 14.58 -51.41 -21.54
C ALA A 376 15.36 -52.71 -21.40
N GLU A 377 15.67 -53.18 -20.18
CA GLU A 377 16.34 -54.44 -19.92
C GLU A 377 15.47 -55.64 -20.34
N ASP A 378 14.17 -55.65 -19.98
CA ASP A 378 13.24 -56.73 -20.44
C ASP A 378 13.12 -56.73 -21.97
N ARG A 379 13.07 -55.54 -22.62
CA ARG A 379 13.03 -55.47 -24.08
C ARG A 379 14.34 -55.89 -24.73
N ALA A 380 15.47 -55.47 -24.21
CA ALA A 380 16.81 -55.81 -24.68
C ALA A 380 17.01 -57.35 -24.59
N HIS A 381 16.59 -57.96 -23.48
CA HIS A 381 16.62 -59.39 -23.25
C HIS A 381 15.86 -60.18 -24.33
N ILE A 382 14.62 -59.71 -24.67
CA ILE A 382 13.83 -60.31 -25.73
C ILE A 382 14.54 -60.14 -27.10
N VAL A 383 14.99 -58.92 -27.42
CA VAL A 383 15.66 -58.60 -28.69
C VAL A 383 16.96 -59.42 -28.85
N GLU A 384 17.69 -59.66 -27.78
CA GLU A 384 18.90 -60.50 -27.77
C GLU A 384 18.57 -61.97 -28.14
N GLY A 385 17.50 -62.52 -27.56
CA GLY A 385 16.99 -63.86 -27.95
C GLY A 385 16.58 -63.95 -29.42
N LEU A 386 15.89 -62.93 -29.94
CA LEU A 386 15.51 -62.82 -31.33
C LEU A 386 16.73 -62.73 -32.28
N ARG A 387 17.78 -62.05 -31.87
CA ARG A 387 19.06 -62.00 -32.65
C ARG A 387 19.72 -63.35 -32.70
N ILE A 388 19.85 -64.06 -31.56
CA ILE A 388 20.36 -65.45 -31.50
C ILE A 388 19.54 -66.35 -32.43
N ALA A 389 18.20 -66.13 -32.43
CA ALA A 389 17.32 -66.96 -33.32
C ALA A 389 17.58 -66.65 -34.79
N LEU A 390 17.82 -65.40 -35.17
CA LEU A 390 18.13 -65.08 -36.59
C LEU A 390 19.53 -65.54 -37.01
N ASP A 391 20.48 -65.64 -36.11
CA ASP A 391 21.81 -66.17 -36.40
C ASP A 391 21.80 -67.69 -36.61
N HIS A 392 20.81 -68.43 -36.03
CA HIS A 392 20.65 -69.85 -36.11
C HIS A 392 19.28 -70.27 -36.69
N ILE A 393 18.75 -69.46 -37.64
CA ILE A 393 17.39 -69.56 -38.08
C ILE A 393 16.98 -70.94 -38.63
N ASP A 394 17.87 -71.52 -39.49
CA ASP A 394 17.55 -72.81 -40.09
C ASP A 394 17.39 -73.89 -39.03
N ARG A 395 18.27 -73.89 -38.06
CA ARG A 395 18.25 -74.89 -36.96
C ARG A 395 17.05 -74.71 -36.03
N ILE A 396 16.66 -73.50 -35.77
CA ILE A 396 15.46 -73.20 -34.96
C ILE A 396 14.19 -73.62 -35.70
N ILE A 397 14.09 -73.41 -37.01
CA ILE A 397 12.99 -73.87 -37.82
C ILE A 397 12.87 -75.39 -37.80
N ASP A 398 13.99 -76.10 -37.96
CA ASP A 398 14.05 -77.56 -37.90
C ASP A 398 13.62 -78.08 -36.53
N LEU A 399 14.08 -77.49 -35.44
CA LEU A 399 13.72 -77.84 -34.08
C LEU A 399 12.21 -77.59 -33.83
N ILE A 400 11.68 -76.48 -34.23
CA ILE A 400 10.23 -76.22 -34.08
C ILE A 400 9.39 -77.20 -34.89
N ARG A 401 9.79 -77.53 -36.13
CA ARG A 401 9.06 -78.43 -36.96
C ARG A 401 9.12 -79.85 -36.45
N SER A 402 10.21 -80.27 -35.81
CA SER A 402 10.40 -81.64 -35.26
C SER A 402 9.76 -81.82 -33.89
N SER A 403 9.39 -80.75 -33.20
CA SER A 403 8.72 -80.78 -31.90
C SER A 403 7.29 -81.23 -31.99
N ALA A 404 6.80 -82.02 -31.01
CA ALA A 404 5.42 -82.58 -30.97
C ALA A 404 4.39 -81.49 -30.62
N ASP A 405 4.74 -80.55 -29.82
CA ASP A 405 3.91 -79.42 -29.38
C ASP A 405 4.70 -78.15 -29.06
N VAL A 406 4.01 -77.06 -28.78
CA VAL A 406 4.62 -75.74 -28.50
C VAL A 406 5.48 -75.77 -27.24
N ASN A 407 5.10 -76.57 -26.23
CA ASN A 407 5.87 -76.67 -24.98
C ASN A 407 7.18 -77.37 -25.21
N SER A 408 7.15 -78.53 -25.95
CA SER A 408 8.36 -79.25 -26.33
C SER A 408 9.27 -78.43 -27.20
N ALA A 409 8.77 -77.61 -28.11
CA ALA A 409 9.56 -76.69 -28.92
C ALA A 409 10.21 -75.59 -28.03
N ARG A 410 9.50 -75.04 -27.06
CA ARG A 410 10.02 -74.08 -26.10
C ARG A 410 11.14 -74.66 -25.28
N ASP A 411 10.94 -75.82 -24.69
CA ASP A 411 11.93 -76.52 -23.87
C ASP A 411 13.18 -76.85 -24.69
N GLY A 412 13.03 -77.29 -25.94
CA GLY A 412 14.11 -77.52 -26.88
C GLY A 412 14.93 -76.26 -27.18
N LEU A 413 14.27 -75.10 -27.40
CA LEU A 413 14.95 -73.86 -27.62
C LEU A 413 15.73 -73.38 -26.38
N ILE A 414 15.16 -73.62 -25.20
CA ILE A 414 15.83 -73.28 -23.93
C ILE A 414 17.11 -74.14 -23.76
N GLN A 415 17.01 -75.44 -23.99
CA GLN A 415 18.14 -76.34 -23.76
C GLN A 415 19.26 -76.16 -24.78
N GLU A 416 18.91 -76.04 -26.07
CA GLU A 416 19.92 -76.00 -27.14
C GLU A 416 20.61 -74.65 -27.27
N PHE A 417 19.83 -73.55 -27.18
CA PHE A 417 20.40 -72.20 -27.38
C PHE A 417 20.64 -71.46 -26.06
N LYS A 418 20.40 -72.08 -24.89
CA LYS A 418 20.53 -71.48 -23.53
C LYS A 418 19.66 -70.21 -23.39
N LEU A 419 18.49 -70.22 -23.99
CA LEU A 419 17.56 -69.07 -23.94
C LEU A 419 16.73 -69.13 -22.66
N SER A 420 16.25 -67.94 -22.22
CA SER A 420 15.25 -67.90 -21.15
C SER A 420 13.85 -68.26 -21.70
N GLU A 421 12.95 -68.60 -20.81
CA GLU A 421 11.54 -68.96 -21.20
C GLU A 421 10.88 -67.78 -21.96
N LYS A 422 11.09 -66.52 -21.50
CA LYS A 422 10.60 -65.31 -22.18
C LYS A 422 11.17 -65.17 -23.61
N GLN A 423 12.47 -65.43 -23.79
CA GLN A 423 13.13 -65.42 -25.11
C GLN A 423 12.60 -66.51 -26.03
N ALA A 424 12.49 -67.71 -25.52
CA ALA A 424 11.97 -68.89 -26.30
C ALA A 424 10.51 -68.61 -26.74
N GLN A 425 9.66 -68.12 -25.85
CA GLN A 425 8.27 -67.75 -26.18
C GLN A 425 8.23 -66.67 -27.26
N ALA A 426 9.06 -65.61 -27.15
CA ALA A 426 9.14 -64.54 -28.14
C ALA A 426 9.58 -65.02 -29.53
N ILE A 427 10.44 -66.05 -29.59
CA ILE A 427 10.85 -66.72 -30.82
C ILE A 427 9.70 -67.50 -31.43
N LEU A 428 8.93 -68.29 -30.63
CA LEU A 428 7.76 -69.01 -31.08
C LEU A 428 6.64 -68.12 -31.59
N ASP A 429 6.48 -66.94 -31.01
CA ASP A 429 5.49 -65.88 -31.40
C ASP A 429 5.99 -65.04 -32.58
N MET A 430 7.22 -65.21 -33.07
CA MET A 430 7.82 -64.42 -34.14
C MET A 430 7.12 -64.69 -35.48
N ARG A 431 6.66 -63.62 -36.12
CA ARG A 431 6.04 -63.66 -37.46
C ARG A 431 7.12 -63.89 -38.53
N LEU A 432 6.82 -64.75 -39.52
CA LEU A 432 7.71 -65.06 -40.66
C LEU A 432 8.25 -63.82 -41.41
N GLN A 433 7.45 -62.76 -41.42
CA GLN A 433 7.86 -61.43 -41.99
C GLN A 433 9.15 -60.88 -41.35
N ARG A 434 9.41 -61.18 -40.06
CA ARG A 434 10.62 -60.69 -39.34
C ARG A 434 11.93 -61.43 -39.71
N LEU A 435 11.85 -62.45 -40.53
CA LEU A 435 13.00 -63.17 -41.02
C LEU A 435 13.75 -62.50 -42.17
N THR A 436 13.27 -61.36 -42.66
CA THR A 436 13.88 -60.61 -43.76
C THR A 436 15.15 -59.91 -43.32
N ALA A 437 16.11 -59.75 -44.24
CA ALA A 437 17.38 -59.00 -43.97
C ALA A 437 17.16 -57.57 -43.48
N LEU A 438 16.09 -56.89 -43.90
CA LEU A 438 15.74 -55.59 -43.45
C LEU A 438 15.31 -55.55 -41.98
N GLU A 439 14.51 -56.51 -41.54
CA GLU A 439 14.02 -56.64 -40.17
C GLU A 439 15.18 -57.05 -39.22
N ARG A 440 16.14 -57.88 -39.70
CA ARG A 440 17.34 -58.15 -38.94
C ARG A 440 18.15 -56.88 -38.64
N ARG A 441 18.38 -56.02 -39.61
CA ARG A 441 19.09 -54.72 -39.38
C ARG A 441 18.33 -53.85 -38.37
N LYS A 442 17.00 -53.79 -38.44
CA LYS A 442 16.18 -53.01 -37.48
C LYS A 442 16.31 -53.58 -36.06
N LEU A 443 16.37 -54.88 -35.86
CA LEU A 443 16.59 -55.50 -34.55
C LEU A 443 17.99 -55.21 -34.00
N ASP A 444 19.03 -55.19 -34.86
CA ASP A 444 20.36 -54.82 -34.45
C ASP A 444 20.46 -53.34 -34.05
N GLU A 445 19.82 -52.45 -34.79
CA GLU A 445 19.71 -51.03 -34.46
C GLU A 445 18.92 -50.84 -33.17
N GLU A 446 17.79 -51.54 -32.98
CA GLU A 446 16.99 -51.52 -31.74
C GLU A 446 17.84 -51.97 -30.54
N TYR A 447 18.60 -53.07 -30.70
CA TYR A 447 19.46 -53.61 -29.63
C TYR A 447 20.53 -52.62 -29.19
N LEU A 448 21.20 -51.99 -30.15
CA LEU A 448 22.21 -50.96 -29.86
C LEU A 448 21.62 -49.78 -29.13
N SER A 449 20.48 -49.27 -29.63
CA SER A 449 19.76 -48.15 -28.97
C SER A 449 19.35 -48.51 -27.54
N LEU A 450 18.82 -49.71 -27.30
CA LEU A 450 18.47 -50.19 -25.96
C LEU A 450 19.68 -50.32 -25.05
N LYS A 451 20.87 -50.75 -25.56
CA LYS A 451 22.09 -50.80 -24.79
C LYS A 451 22.60 -49.44 -24.38
N GLU A 452 22.53 -48.46 -25.28
CA GLU A 452 22.84 -47.06 -24.98
C GLU A 452 21.88 -46.47 -23.95
N GLU A 453 20.55 -46.69 -24.08
CA GLU A 453 19.54 -46.26 -23.11
C GLU A 453 19.77 -46.90 -21.74
N ILE A 454 20.03 -48.21 -21.66
CA ILE A 454 20.33 -48.92 -20.42
C ILE A 454 21.59 -48.35 -19.75
N ALA A 455 22.66 -48.10 -20.54
CA ALA A 455 23.89 -47.50 -20.01
C ALA A 455 23.66 -46.11 -19.46
N TYR A 456 22.89 -45.28 -20.19
CA TYR A 456 22.53 -43.92 -19.74
C TYR A 456 21.71 -43.99 -18.44
N LEU A 457 20.63 -44.81 -18.39
CA LEU A 457 19.81 -44.93 -17.22
C LEU A 457 20.55 -45.46 -15.98
N LYS A 458 21.48 -46.40 -16.17
CA LYS A 458 22.37 -46.90 -15.09
C LYS A 458 23.30 -45.82 -14.59
N ALA A 459 23.90 -45.05 -15.49
CA ALA A 459 24.72 -43.91 -15.12
C ALA A 459 23.92 -42.84 -14.37
N LEU A 460 22.72 -42.49 -14.85
CA LEU A 460 21.82 -41.52 -14.21
C LEU A 460 21.45 -41.94 -12.78
N LEU A 461 21.16 -43.23 -12.56
CA LEU A 461 20.79 -43.78 -11.25
C LEU A 461 22.00 -43.91 -10.28
N SER A 462 23.23 -43.93 -10.79
CA SER A 462 24.43 -44.06 -9.96
C SER A 462 24.97 -42.74 -9.39
N ASP A 463 24.56 -41.61 -9.92
CA ASP A 463 25.08 -40.29 -9.51
C ASP A 463 23.95 -39.26 -9.36
N GLU A 464 23.74 -38.78 -8.13
CA GLU A 464 22.78 -37.74 -7.80
C GLU A 464 22.99 -36.46 -8.64
N LYS A 465 24.22 -36.13 -9.00
CA LYS A 465 24.50 -34.95 -9.84
C LYS A 465 23.88 -35.06 -11.24
N LEU A 466 23.85 -36.30 -11.78
CA LEU A 466 23.22 -36.52 -13.07
C LEU A 466 21.68 -36.42 -12.96
N ILE A 467 21.09 -36.88 -11.86
CA ILE A 467 19.66 -36.72 -11.57
C ILE A 467 19.32 -35.22 -11.48
N LEU A 468 20.08 -34.42 -10.74
CA LEU A 468 19.91 -32.97 -10.64
C LEU A 468 20.11 -32.28 -11.99
N GLY A 469 21.06 -32.75 -12.80
CA GLY A 469 21.26 -32.26 -14.18
C GLY A 469 20.06 -32.53 -15.07
N GLU A 470 19.41 -33.69 -14.94
CA GLU A 470 18.18 -34.01 -15.68
C GLU A 470 17.00 -33.15 -15.23
N ILE A 471 16.82 -32.95 -13.91
CA ILE A 471 15.81 -32.03 -13.36
C ILE A 471 16.01 -30.61 -13.91
N LYS A 472 17.24 -30.11 -13.90
CA LYS A 472 17.58 -28.78 -14.44
C LYS A 472 17.23 -28.69 -15.92
N ARG A 473 17.54 -29.71 -16.72
CA ARG A 473 17.20 -29.77 -18.16
C ARG A 473 15.71 -29.70 -18.37
N GLU A 474 14.94 -30.47 -17.62
CA GLU A 474 13.47 -30.53 -17.70
C GLU A 474 12.81 -29.20 -17.28
N LEU A 475 13.29 -28.57 -16.22
CA LEU A 475 12.83 -27.25 -15.79
C LEU A 475 13.08 -26.18 -16.86
N GLN A 476 14.25 -26.22 -17.51
CA GLN A 476 14.56 -25.29 -18.61
C GLN A 476 13.67 -25.49 -19.83
N GLU A 477 13.29 -26.74 -20.16
CA GLU A 477 12.32 -27.02 -21.22
C GLU A 477 10.96 -26.39 -20.90
N ILE A 478 10.50 -26.51 -19.65
CA ILE A 478 9.22 -25.91 -19.19
C ILE A 478 9.31 -24.39 -19.24
N LYS A 479 10.40 -23.79 -18.74
CA LYS A 479 10.60 -22.35 -18.82
C LYS A 479 10.56 -21.85 -20.26
N LYS A 480 11.19 -22.55 -21.19
CA LYS A 480 11.18 -22.19 -22.62
C LYS A 480 9.79 -22.28 -23.27
N LYS A 481 8.95 -23.24 -22.84
CA LYS A 481 7.63 -23.46 -23.43
C LYS A 481 6.53 -22.58 -22.83
N PHE A 482 6.59 -22.29 -21.52
CA PHE A 482 5.51 -21.69 -20.76
C PHE A 482 5.90 -20.45 -19.97
N GLY A 483 7.19 -20.06 -19.97
CA GLY A 483 7.67 -18.84 -19.30
C GLY A 483 7.12 -17.60 -19.99
N ASP A 484 6.71 -16.64 -19.17
CA ASP A 484 6.19 -15.34 -19.58
C ASP A 484 6.81 -14.22 -18.72
N GLU A 485 6.49 -12.99 -19.06
CA GLU A 485 6.94 -11.82 -18.31
C GLU A 485 6.13 -11.64 -17.01
N ARG A 486 6.76 -11.02 -16.04
CA ARG A 486 6.11 -10.62 -14.78
C ARG A 486 5.00 -9.60 -15.04
N ARG A 487 3.85 -9.82 -14.46
CA ARG A 487 2.68 -8.92 -14.54
C ARG A 487 2.67 -7.89 -13.41
N THR A 488 2.95 -8.31 -12.18
CA THR A 488 2.92 -7.43 -10.99
C THR A 488 4.22 -6.66 -10.85
N LYS A 489 4.16 -5.35 -10.69
CA LYS A 489 5.32 -4.50 -10.41
C LYS A 489 5.58 -4.39 -8.91
N ILE A 490 6.84 -4.31 -8.52
CA ILE A 490 7.23 -4.03 -7.14
C ILE A 490 7.82 -2.62 -7.12
N VAL A 491 7.22 -1.75 -6.33
CA VAL A 491 7.60 -0.34 -6.23
C VAL A 491 8.00 -0.01 -4.79
N PRO A 492 8.87 0.98 -4.58
CA PRO A 492 9.20 1.42 -3.21
C PRO A 492 7.93 1.81 -2.44
N ASP A 493 7.91 1.52 -1.14
CA ASP A 493 6.85 2.01 -0.27
C ASP A 493 7.13 3.49 0.04
N GLU A 494 6.31 4.38 -0.49
CA GLU A 494 6.40 5.83 -0.25
C GLU A 494 5.94 6.22 1.18
N GLY A 495 5.68 5.24 2.03
CA GLY A 495 5.17 5.42 3.38
C GLY A 495 3.63 5.37 3.46
N GLU A 496 3.10 5.56 4.66
CA GLU A 496 1.65 5.66 4.83
C GLU A 496 1.15 6.97 4.23
N ILE A 497 0.03 6.90 3.50
CA ILE A 497 -0.67 8.10 3.01
C ILE A 497 -1.10 8.92 4.22
N ASP A 498 -0.40 10.02 4.47
CA ASP A 498 -0.72 10.92 5.56
C ASP A 498 -2.06 11.64 5.29
N VAL A 499 -2.71 12.08 6.35
CA VAL A 499 -3.97 12.87 6.24
C VAL A 499 -3.71 14.11 5.38
N GLU A 500 -2.51 14.66 5.42
CA GLU A 500 -2.10 15.83 4.63
C GLU A 500 -2.12 15.58 3.11
N ASP A 501 -1.79 14.35 2.68
CA ASP A 501 -1.80 13.96 1.26
C ASP A 501 -3.21 13.91 0.66
N LEU A 502 -4.22 13.81 1.52
CA LEU A 502 -5.63 13.78 1.13
C LEU A 502 -6.25 15.16 0.98
N ILE A 503 -5.51 16.23 1.35
CA ILE A 503 -6.01 17.59 1.40
C ILE A 503 -5.52 18.34 0.16
N PRO A 504 -6.42 19.00 -0.60
CA PRO A 504 -6.03 19.84 -1.72
C PRO A 504 -5.08 20.95 -1.27
N GLN A 505 -4.06 21.24 -2.05
CA GLN A 505 -3.18 22.37 -1.83
C GLN A 505 -3.88 23.63 -2.39
N GLU A 506 -4.89 24.12 -1.67
CA GLU A 506 -5.63 25.33 -2.04
C GLU A 506 -5.33 26.48 -1.08
N LYS A 507 -5.37 27.71 -1.59
CA LYS A 507 -5.29 28.92 -0.77
C LYS A 507 -6.63 29.19 -0.10
N VAL A 508 -6.61 29.37 1.20
CA VAL A 508 -7.78 29.68 2.02
C VAL A 508 -7.58 30.99 2.77
N VAL A 509 -8.66 31.71 2.98
CA VAL A 509 -8.73 32.86 3.86
C VAL A 509 -9.15 32.38 5.24
N ILE A 510 -8.32 32.66 6.24
CA ILE A 510 -8.60 32.34 7.65
C ILE A 510 -8.98 33.62 8.36
N THR A 511 -10.04 33.55 9.12
CA THR A 511 -10.49 34.64 9.97
C THR A 511 -10.60 34.15 11.41
N LEU A 512 -10.07 34.96 12.35
CA LEU A 512 -10.25 34.78 13.79
C LEU A 512 -10.89 36.05 14.33
N THR A 513 -11.99 35.90 15.06
CA THR A 513 -12.69 37.02 15.68
C THR A 513 -12.18 37.28 17.10
N ASN A 514 -12.44 38.50 17.61
CA ASN A 514 -12.11 38.90 18.99
C ASN A 514 -12.77 37.99 20.05
N GLN A 515 -13.95 37.46 19.78
CA GLN A 515 -14.60 36.47 20.65
C GLN A 515 -14.07 35.02 20.46
N GLY A 516 -13.00 34.85 19.67
CA GLY A 516 -12.34 33.59 19.47
C GLY A 516 -13.06 32.63 18.51
N TYR A 517 -13.84 33.12 17.53
CA TYR A 517 -14.42 32.30 16.46
C TYR A 517 -13.49 32.25 15.27
N MET A 518 -13.15 31.04 14.83
CA MET A 518 -12.26 30.80 13.72
C MET A 518 -12.99 30.05 12.59
N LYS A 519 -12.69 30.42 11.35
CA LYS A 519 -13.15 29.72 10.15
C LYS A 519 -12.16 29.84 9.01
N ARG A 520 -12.24 28.92 8.06
CA ARG A 520 -11.55 29.02 6.76
C ARG A 520 -12.56 29.10 5.62
N ILE A 521 -12.19 29.82 4.56
CA ILE A 521 -13.00 30.00 3.36
C ILE A 521 -12.04 29.84 2.17
N PRO A 522 -12.35 29.02 1.15
CA PRO A 522 -11.53 28.95 -0.06
C PRO A 522 -11.37 30.33 -0.71
N LEU A 523 -10.16 30.69 -1.10
CA LEU A 523 -9.88 32.00 -1.72
C LEU A 523 -10.67 32.19 -3.02
N SER A 524 -10.97 31.11 -3.74
CA SER A 524 -11.81 31.10 -4.94
C SER A 524 -13.24 31.59 -4.71
N THR A 525 -13.72 31.56 -3.48
CA THR A 525 -15.04 32.09 -3.08
C THR A 525 -15.08 33.62 -3.12
N TYR A 526 -13.91 34.28 -3.09
CA TYR A 526 -13.80 35.73 -3.22
C TYR A 526 -13.51 36.10 -4.67
N ARG A 527 -14.58 36.53 -5.40
CA ARG A 527 -14.39 37.05 -6.76
C ARG A 527 -13.70 38.40 -6.72
N SER A 528 -12.69 38.62 -7.57
CA SER A 528 -12.09 39.96 -7.75
C SER A 528 -13.14 40.94 -8.27
N GLN A 529 -13.32 42.04 -7.58
CA GLN A 529 -14.22 43.11 -7.98
C GLN A 529 -13.45 44.24 -8.66
N HIS A 530 -14.04 44.85 -9.69
CA HIS A 530 -13.47 46.02 -10.32
C HIS A 530 -13.50 47.27 -9.36
N ARG A 531 -12.59 48.20 -9.59
CA ARG A 531 -12.49 49.46 -8.84
C ARG A 531 -13.88 50.16 -8.79
N GLY A 532 -14.37 50.48 -7.57
CA GLY A 532 -15.65 51.12 -7.36
C GLY A 532 -16.82 50.26 -6.91
N GLY A 533 -16.59 48.91 -6.75
CA GLY A 533 -17.61 48.02 -6.21
C GLY A 533 -17.85 48.23 -4.71
N ARG A 534 -19.08 47.94 -4.23
CA ARG A 534 -19.38 47.89 -2.78
C ARG A 534 -18.67 46.64 -2.22
N GLY A 535 -17.84 46.83 -1.17
CA GLY A 535 -17.19 45.73 -0.47
C GLY A 535 -18.18 44.65 -0.02
N MET A 536 -17.76 43.40 0.04
CA MET A 536 -18.57 42.27 0.51
C MET A 536 -18.31 42.01 1.99
N MET A 537 -19.39 41.76 2.75
CA MET A 537 -19.28 41.36 4.15
C MET A 537 -18.58 39.96 4.22
N ALA A 538 -17.51 39.92 4.97
CA ALA A 538 -16.72 38.68 5.14
C ALA A 538 -17.18 37.82 6.32
N HIS A 539 -18.07 38.31 7.18
CA HIS A 539 -18.52 37.66 8.39
C HIS A 539 -19.94 38.07 8.78
N GLY A 540 -20.76 37.14 9.26
CA GLY A 540 -22.03 37.45 9.93
C GLY A 540 -21.75 37.83 11.36
N ILE A 541 -21.73 39.16 11.64
CA ILE A 541 -21.35 39.74 12.93
C ILE A 541 -22.62 40.00 13.75
N ARG A 542 -22.65 39.58 15.02
CA ARG A 542 -23.51 40.14 16.05
C ARG A 542 -22.87 41.45 16.51
N GLU A 543 -23.67 42.38 17.06
CA GLU A 543 -23.26 43.75 17.36
C GLU A 543 -22.01 43.95 18.24
N GLU A 544 -21.38 42.84 18.74
CA GLU A 544 -20.26 42.86 19.69
C GLU A 544 -19.04 42.06 19.25
N ASP A 545 -18.99 41.42 18.06
CA ASP A 545 -17.85 40.61 17.58
C ASP A 545 -17.28 41.18 16.29
N PHE A 546 -15.93 41.08 16.10
CA PHE A 546 -15.24 41.58 14.91
C PHE A 546 -14.06 40.67 14.54
N VAL A 547 -13.64 40.73 13.28
CA VAL A 547 -12.46 39.97 12.81
C VAL A 547 -11.21 40.64 13.30
N GLU A 548 -10.46 39.97 14.19
CA GLU A 548 -9.20 40.44 14.74
C GLU A 548 -8.02 40.05 13.86
N HIS A 549 -8.00 38.80 13.37
CA HIS A 549 -6.98 38.31 12.48
C HIS A 549 -7.59 37.80 11.16
N LEU A 550 -7.02 38.25 10.04
CA LEU A 550 -7.35 37.81 8.69
C LEU A 550 -6.05 37.62 7.92
N PHE A 551 -5.85 36.43 7.37
CA PHE A 551 -4.68 36.12 6.56
C PHE A 551 -4.98 35.00 5.56
N VAL A 552 -4.15 34.90 4.51
CA VAL A 552 -4.23 33.87 3.49
C VAL A 552 -3.15 32.84 3.76
N SER A 553 -3.52 31.55 3.72
CA SER A 553 -2.59 30.46 3.95
C SER A 553 -2.97 29.29 3.02
N SER A 554 -2.09 28.32 2.88
CA SER A 554 -2.42 27.06 2.24
C SER A 554 -3.22 26.16 3.20
N ALA A 555 -4.14 25.37 2.68
CA ALA A 555 -4.90 24.40 3.50
C ALA A 555 -3.98 23.41 4.26
N ARG A 556 -2.75 23.20 3.80
CA ARG A 556 -1.76 22.31 4.43
C ARG A 556 -0.82 22.99 5.43
N ASP A 557 -0.84 24.34 5.53
CA ASP A 557 0.06 25.06 6.42
C ASP A 557 -0.25 24.76 7.89
N LEU A 558 0.78 24.97 8.71
CA LEU A 558 0.69 24.93 10.17
C LEU A 558 0.51 26.37 10.68
N LEU A 559 -0.46 26.57 11.55
CA LEU A 559 -0.60 27.81 12.31
C LEU A 559 0.05 27.67 13.68
N LEU A 560 0.81 28.66 14.09
CA LEU A 560 1.23 28.84 15.47
C LEU A 560 0.35 29.87 16.15
N CYS A 561 -0.45 29.44 17.12
CA CYS A 561 -1.37 30.25 17.89
C CYS A 561 -0.78 30.55 19.26
N PHE A 562 -0.43 31.80 19.53
CA PHE A 562 0.14 32.23 20.81
C PHE A 562 -0.94 32.79 21.71
N SER A 563 -0.98 32.34 22.96
CA SER A 563 -1.96 32.79 23.95
C SER A 563 -1.42 33.87 24.88
N ASN A 564 -2.32 34.64 25.48
CA ASN A 564 -2.01 35.62 26.52
C ASN A 564 -1.24 35.05 27.72
N ASN A 565 -1.40 33.75 27.99
CA ASN A 565 -0.70 33.04 29.06
C ASN A 565 0.74 32.61 28.68
N GLY A 566 1.25 33.09 27.51
CA GLY A 566 2.59 32.72 27.04
C GLY A 566 2.78 31.31 26.56
N LYS A 567 1.71 30.61 26.14
CA LYS A 567 1.74 29.32 25.50
C LYS A 567 1.61 29.46 23.98
N VAL A 568 2.11 28.43 23.25
CA VAL A 568 1.92 28.28 21.80
C VAL A 568 1.26 26.96 21.51
N TYR A 569 0.26 27.00 20.62
CA TYR A 569 -0.50 25.86 20.17
C TYR A 569 -0.35 25.69 18.65
N PRO A 570 0.07 24.52 18.16
CA PRO A 570 0.06 24.23 16.74
C PRO A 570 -1.36 23.86 16.29
N LEU A 571 -1.82 24.41 15.18
CA LEU A 571 -3.12 24.11 14.56
C LEU A 571 -2.92 23.98 13.06
N LYS A 572 -3.25 22.82 12.49
CA LYS A 572 -3.23 22.64 11.04
C LYS A 572 -4.41 23.37 10.41
N VAL A 573 -4.17 24.10 9.32
CA VAL A 573 -5.21 24.89 8.63
C VAL A 573 -6.41 24.04 8.21
N TYR A 574 -6.18 22.78 7.79
CA TYR A 574 -7.26 21.86 7.41
C TYR A 574 -8.15 21.42 8.57
N GLU A 575 -7.68 21.51 9.81
CA GLU A 575 -8.49 21.22 11.01
C GLU A 575 -9.52 22.33 11.31
N ILE A 576 -9.33 23.53 10.75
CA ILE A 576 -10.29 24.61 10.87
C ILE A 576 -11.49 24.30 9.97
N PRO A 577 -12.72 24.22 10.51
CA PRO A 577 -13.90 23.95 9.71
C PRO A 577 -14.12 24.99 8.61
N GLU A 578 -14.44 24.52 7.41
CA GLU A 578 -14.86 25.37 6.33
C GLU A 578 -16.26 25.91 6.60
N ALA A 579 -16.45 27.19 6.42
CA ALA A 579 -17.71 27.84 6.69
C ALA A 579 -18.03 28.89 5.63
N GLY A 580 -19.32 29.11 5.37
CA GLY A 580 -19.77 30.15 4.44
C GLY A 580 -19.38 31.54 4.94
N ARG A 581 -19.40 32.55 4.03
CA ARG A 581 -19.02 33.93 4.36
C ARG A 581 -19.79 34.51 5.53
N GLN A 582 -21.11 34.24 5.62
CA GLN A 582 -21.99 34.78 6.67
C GLN A 582 -22.01 33.91 7.95
N ALA A 583 -21.39 32.72 7.94
CA ALA A 583 -21.32 31.88 9.11
C ALA A 583 -20.36 32.44 10.17
N ARG A 584 -20.65 32.21 11.44
CA ARG A 584 -19.84 32.68 12.58
C ARG A 584 -18.51 31.94 12.72
N GLY A 585 -18.40 30.72 12.20
CA GLY A 585 -17.26 29.85 12.39
C GLY A 585 -17.34 29.02 13.69
N THR A 586 -16.22 28.40 14.06
CA THR A 586 -16.13 27.52 15.24
C THR A 586 -15.34 28.22 16.34
N ALA A 587 -15.79 28.11 17.58
CA ALA A 587 -15.06 28.68 18.71
C ALA A 587 -13.68 27.99 18.85
N ILE A 588 -12.62 28.77 19.00
CA ILE A 588 -11.23 28.29 19.04
C ILE A 588 -10.98 27.33 20.20
N ILE A 589 -11.73 27.43 21.28
CA ILE A 589 -11.69 26.51 22.42
C ILE A 589 -12.11 25.08 22.03
N ASN A 590 -12.86 24.91 20.95
CA ASN A 590 -13.19 23.59 20.41
C ASN A 590 -12.07 23.02 19.50
N LEU A 591 -11.15 23.86 19.06
CA LEU A 591 -10.01 23.47 18.22
C LEU A 591 -8.72 23.31 19.04
N LEU A 592 -8.53 24.16 20.08
CA LEU A 592 -7.37 24.18 20.95
C LEU A 592 -7.81 24.02 22.42
N PRO A 593 -7.04 23.29 23.24
CA PRO A 593 -7.36 23.07 24.67
C PRO A 593 -6.94 24.30 25.51
N LEU A 594 -7.63 25.41 25.34
CA LEU A 594 -7.38 26.64 26.08
C LEU A 594 -7.93 26.56 27.50
N GLU A 595 -7.21 27.15 28.46
CA GLU A 595 -7.64 27.27 29.84
C GLU A 595 -8.70 28.38 30.04
N SER A 596 -9.38 28.36 31.17
CA SER A 596 -10.37 29.42 31.47
C SER A 596 -9.70 30.79 31.55
N GLY A 597 -10.18 31.76 30.76
CA GLY A 597 -9.59 33.07 30.65
C GLY A 597 -8.38 33.18 29.70
N GLU A 598 -7.99 32.08 29.05
CA GLU A 598 -6.96 32.07 28.02
C GLU A 598 -7.55 32.42 26.66
N TYR A 599 -6.90 33.35 25.95
CA TYR A 599 -7.27 33.76 24.59
C TYR A 599 -6.04 33.89 23.70
N ILE A 600 -6.24 33.85 22.40
CA ILE A 600 -5.15 33.90 21.41
C ILE A 600 -4.81 35.36 21.10
N THR A 601 -3.56 35.74 21.27
CA THR A 601 -3.04 37.10 21.03
C THR A 601 -2.34 37.25 19.69
N ALA A 602 -1.85 36.16 19.11
CA ALA A 602 -1.20 36.18 17.80
C ALA A 602 -1.32 34.84 17.10
N VAL A 603 -1.49 34.89 15.77
CA VAL A 603 -1.53 33.71 14.89
C VAL A 603 -0.67 33.98 13.66
N PHE A 604 0.21 33.05 13.29
CA PHE A 604 0.88 33.12 12.00
C PHE A 604 0.89 31.79 11.29
N PRO A 605 0.76 31.82 9.95
CA PRO A 605 0.99 30.67 9.12
C PRO A 605 2.49 30.34 9.06
N LEU A 606 2.82 29.08 9.20
CA LEU A 606 4.18 28.59 9.10
C LEU A 606 4.26 27.62 7.94
N VAL A 607 5.07 27.97 6.94
CA VAL A 607 5.33 27.10 5.78
C VAL A 607 6.51 26.19 6.06
N GLU A 608 7.59 26.74 6.63
CA GLU A 608 8.82 26.03 6.98
C GLU A 608 9.51 26.68 8.17
N TYR A 609 10.32 25.92 8.91
CA TYR A 609 11.21 26.42 9.98
C TYR A 609 12.56 26.79 9.37
N GLY A 610 12.75 28.06 9.01
CA GLY A 610 14.07 28.56 8.58
C GLY A 610 15.08 28.57 9.74
N GLU A 611 16.33 28.30 9.46
CA GLU A 611 17.39 28.32 10.48
C GLU A 611 17.59 29.71 11.09
N ASN A 612 17.37 30.78 10.31
CA ASN A 612 17.52 32.19 10.70
C ASN A 612 16.14 32.87 10.93
N ASP A 613 15.12 32.11 11.25
CA ASP A 613 13.80 32.63 11.62
C ASP A 613 13.71 32.81 13.15
N PHE A 614 13.33 34.01 13.57
CA PHE A 614 13.12 34.34 14.98
C PHE A 614 11.71 34.90 15.22
N ILE A 615 11.26 34.78 16.45
CA ILE A 615 10.08 35.49 16.92
C ILE A 615 10.46 36.41 18.06
N ILE A 616 9.90 37.62 18.07
CA ILE A 616 10.00 38.59 19.15
C ILE A 616 8.64 38.66 19.82
N MET A 617 8.63 38.51 21.13
CA MET A 617 7.45 38.55 22.00
C MET A 617 7.55 39.72 22.93
N ALA A 618 6.42 40.39 23.22
CA ALA A 618 6.34 41.48 24.16
C ALA A 618 5.19 41.25 25.15
N THR A 619 5.45 41.52 26.43
CA THR A 619 4.48 41.42 27.49
C THR A 619 3.92 42.79 27.90
N ARG A 620 2.79 42.78 28.58
CA ARG A 620 2.11 43.96 29.12
C ARG A 620 2.98 44.75 30.07
N ASN A 621 3.83 44.08 30.85
CA ASN A 621 4.76 44.71 31.80
C ASN A 621 6.09 45.17 31.16
N GLY A 622 6.18 45.12 29.82
CA GLY A 622 7.34 45.65 29.08
C GLY A 622 8.54 44.73 28.99
N ILE A 623 8.36 43.44 29.21
CA ILE A 623 9.38 42.41 28.95
C ILE A 623 9.33 42.02 27.48
N VAL A 624 10.50 41.83 26.88
CA VAL A 624 10.68 41.44 25.48
C VAL A 624 11.58 40.21 25.38
N LYS A 625 11.28 39.31 24.48
CA LYS A 625 12.06 38.11 24.28
C LYS A 625 12.20 37.80 22.79
N LYS A 626 13.43 37.50 22.36
CA LYS A 626 13.72 36.95 21.03
C LYS A 626 14.02 35.44 21.16
N THR A 627 13.39 34.60 20.34
CA THR A 627 13.59 33.16 20.39
C THR A 627 13.64 32.62 18.95
N ARG A 628 14.45 31.61 18.69
CA ARG A 628 14.50 30.94 17.39
C ARG A 628 13.17 30.24 17.14
N LEU A 629 12.59 30.39 15.95
CA LEU A 629 11.32 29.79 15.57
C LEU A 629 11.38 28.26 15.64
N ARG A 630 12.52 27.66 15.36
CA ARG A 630 12.76 26.20 15.43
C ARG A 630 12.52 25.61 16.83
N GLU A 631 12.65 26.38 17.89
CA GLU A 631 12.35 25.87 19.26
C GLU A 631 10.88 25.51 19.49
N TYR A 632 10.00 25.94 18.59
CA TYR A 632 8.57 25.62 18.61
C TYR A 632 8.17 24.52 17.63
N ALA A 633 9.13 23.89 16.92
CA ALA A 633 8.87 22.81 15.98
C ALA A 633 8.21 21.58 16.63
N GLU A 634 8.53 21.32 17.89
CA GLU A 634 7.98 20.22 18.69
C GLU A 634 6.73 20.60 19.50
N ALA A 635 6.10 21.73 19.16
CA ALA A 635 4.87 22.14 19.86
C ALA A 635 3.80 21.05 19.71
N ARG A 636 3.26 20.60 20.84
CA ARG A 636 2.22 19.56 20.91
C ARG A 636 0.85 20.22 21.00
N ARG A 637 -0.19 19.49 20.64
CA ARG A 637 -1.58 19.96 20.71
C ARG A 637 -2.01 20.42 22.11
N SER A 638 -1.37 19.88 23.18
CA SER A 638 -1.58 20.30 24.56
C SER A 638 -1.00 21.68 24.93
N GLY A 639 -0.34 22.32 23.97
CA GLY A 639 0.36 23.58 24.20
C GLY A 639 1.80 23.41 24.69
N LEU A 640 2.63 24.36 24.33
CA LEU A 640 4.05 24.44 24.73
C LEU A 640 4.31 25.84 25.32
N ILE A 641 5.05 25.92 26.40
CA ILE A 641 5.44 27.20 27.00
C ILE A 641 6.36 27.94 26.03
N ALA A 642 5.92 29.10 25.55
CA ALA A 642 6.66 29.97 24.66
C ALA A 642 7.44 31.06 25.45
N LEU A 643 6.88 31.53 26.55
CA LEU A 643 7.45 32.51 27.43
C LEU A 643 6.97 32.27 28.86
N VAL A 644 7.86 32.34 29.84
CA VAL A 644 7.48 32.29 31.25
C VAL A 644 7.10 33.69 31.71
N LEU A 645 5.85 33.92 32.03
CA LEU A 645 5.27 35.19 32.47
C LEU A 645 5.44 35.37 33.98
N GLU A 646 5.55 36.61 34.44
CA GLU A 646 5.46 36.96 35.85
C GLU A 646 3.97 36.98 36.28
N LYS A 647 3.77 37.01 37.60
CA LYS A 647 2.39 37.05 38.14
C LYS A 647 1.72 38.37 37.70
N ASN A 648 0.52 38.25 37.10
CA ASN A 648 -0.25 39.37 36.54
C ASN A 648 0.37 40.02 35.28
N ASP A 649 1.24 39.31 34.54
CA ASP A 649 1.71 39.76 33.25
C ASP A 649 1.01 38.94 32.14
N GLU A 650 0.90 39.50 30.94
CA GLU A 650 0.28 38.89 29.80
C GLU A 650 1.13 39.09 28.55
N LEU A 651 1.16 38.09 27.69
CA LEU A 651 1.74 38.21 26.34
C LEU A 651 0.77 39.03 25.48
N ILE A 652 1.23 40.18 24.97
CA ILE A 652 0.37 41.08 24.20
C ILE A 652 0.67 41.11 22.71
N SER A 653 1.89 40.77 22.31
CA SER A 653 2.27 40.83 20.90
C SER A 653 3.39 39.83 20.60
N VAL A 654 3.27 39.22 19.43
CA VAL A 654 4.30 38.33 18.87
C VAL A 654 4.50 38.70 17.41
N LYS A 655 5.75 38.85 16.97
CA LYS A 655 6.10 39.19 15.59
C LYS A 655 7.23 38.28 15.11
N ARG A 656 7.17 37.87 13.85
CA ARG A 656 8.22 37.09 13.18
C ARG A 656 9.24 38.02 12.53
N VAL A 657 10.50 37.66 12.67
CA VAL A 657 11.64 38.29 12.00
C VAL A 657 12.37 37.26 11.19
N LYS A 658 12.56 37.53 9.91
CA LYS A 658 13.41 36.73 9.02
C LYS A 658 14.75 37.46 8.90
N MET A 659 15.85 36.82 9.29
CA MET A 659 17.20 37.34 9.08
C MET A 659 17.72 36.79 7.74
N PRO A 660 18.49 37.55 6.97
CA PRO A 660 19.21 36.98 5.83
C PRO A 660 20.18 35.89 6.31
N PRO A 661 20.50 34.88 5.49
CA PRO A 661 21.49 33.86 5.85
C PRO A 661 22.82 34.54 6.15
N GLU A 662 23.47 34.23 7.29
CA GLU A 662 24.85 34.54 7.53
C GLU A 662 25.69 33.79 6.51
N GLU A 663 26.30 34.48 5.55
CA GLU A 663 27.33 33.90 4.71
C GLU A 663 28.56 33.64 5.58
N LEU A 664 28.76 32.37 5.92
CA LEU A 664 30.01 31.89 6.50
C LEU A 664 31.08 31.85 5.40
N GLU A 665 31.59 33.01 5.01
CA GLU A 665 32.85 33.10 4.28
C GLU A 665 33.86 33.83 5.17
N GLU A 666 35.02 33.18 5.38
CA GLU A 666 36.21 33.76 5.93
C GLU A 666 36.55 34.99 5.06
N LYS A 667 36.30 36.18 5.59
CA LYS A 667 36.66 37.42 4.92
C LYS A 667 38.12 37.73 5.17
N ASP A 668 38.91 37.68 4.09
CA ASP A 668 40.17 38.44 4.00
C ASP A 668 39.90 39.94 4.17
N ALA A 669 40.62 40.55 5.08
CA ALA A 669 40.48 41.92 5.55
C ALA A 669 40.96 42.96 4.52
N SER A 670 40.29 43.13 3.37
CA SER A 670 40.64 44.22 2.45
C SER A 670 39.54 44.55 1.40
N THR A 671 38.27 44.60 1.76
CA THR A 671 37.29 45.29 0.85
C THR A 671 36.13 45.83 1.71
N GLN A 672 36.16 47.13 1.96
CA GLN A 672 35.02 47.90 2.44
C GLN A 672 33.99 47.95 1.31
N GLN A 673 32.96 47.12 1.33
CA GLN A 673 31.72 47.35 0.63
C GLN A 673 30.57 47.24 1.64
N GLU A 674 29.74 48.28 1.66
CA GLU A 674 28.60 48.48 2.55
C GLU A 674 27.65 47.27 2.48
N GLU A 675 27.52 46.55 3.60
CA GLU A 675 26.52 45.49 3.79
C GLU A 675 25.19 46.17 4.12
N THR A 676 24.25 46.14 3.19
CA THR A 676 22.85 46.50 3.43
C THR A 676 22.07 45.30 3.97
N GLY A 677 22.39 44.82 5.17
CA GLY A 677 21.45 44.08 6.01
C GLY A 677 20.39 45.07 6.49
N GLU A 678 19.10 44.85 6.16
CA GLU A 678 18.03 45.70 6.69
C GLU A 678 18.00 45.59 8.23
N ASN A 679 18.48 46.61 8.94
CA ASN A 679 18.41 46.67 10.39
C ASN A 679 16.94 46.75 10.84
N VAL A 680 16.46 45.81 11.62
CA VAL A 680 15.11 45.79 12.16
C VAL A 680 15.07 46.47 13.52
N ASP A 681 14.27 47.52 13.65
CA ASP A 681 14.01 48.16 14.93
C ASP A 681 12.72 47.65 15.58
N VAL A 682 12.80 47.46 16.88
CA VAL A 682 11.67 47.07 17.74
C VAL A 682 11.09 48.33 18.36
N LEU A 683 9.80 48.54 18.20
CA LEU A 683 9.02 49.62 18.77
C LEU A 683 8.07 49.06 19.84
N LEU A 684 8.14 49.63 21.06
CA LEU A 684 7.16 49.34 22.11
C LEU A 684 6.42 50.64 22.47
N ALA A 685 5.11 50.59 22.44
CA ALA A 685 4.24 51.71 22.77
C ALA A 685 3.45 51.44 24.06
N THR A 686 3.33 52.47 24.94
CA THR A 686 2.62 52.35 26.22
C THR A 686 1.27 53.06 26.19
N ALA A 687 0.36 52.68 27.10
CA ALA A 687 -0.95 53.29 27.28
C ALA A 687 -0.87 54.80 27.56
N ASP A 688 0.16 55.22 28.28
CA ASP A 688 0.40 56.64 28.55
C ASP A 688 0.99 57.42 27.37
N GLY A 689 1.15 56.75 26.20
CA GLY A 689 1.62 57.38 24.97
C GLY A 689 3.09 57.56 24.85
N LEU A 690 3.91 56.77 25.56
CA LEU A 690 5.34 56.67 25.37
C LEU A 690 5.69 55.63 24.31
N LEU A 691 6.80 55.84 23.59
CA LEU A 691 7.34 54.90 22.61
C LEU A 691 8.84 54.78 22.77
N ILE A 692 9.35 53.58 22.83
CA ILE A 692 10.78 53.30 22.74
C ILE A 692 11.08 52.61 21.40
N ARG A 693 12.15 53.04 20.73
CA ARG A 693 12.73 52.46 19.53
C ARG A 693 14.12 51.95 19.85
N PHE A 694 14.41 50.67 19.56
CA PHE A 694 15.74 50.07 19.74
C PHE A 694 15.98 48.98 18.71
N SER A 695 17.27 48.75 18.33
CA SER A 695 17.65 47.70 17.40
C SER A 695 17.36 46.33 17.97
N GLU A 696 16.86 45.42 17.13
CA GLU A 696 16.61 44.04 17.48
C GLU A 696 17.89 43.28 17.89
N GLU A 697 19.06 43.72 17.45
CA GLU A 697 20.37 43.17 17.83
C GLU A 697 20.62 43.24 19.34
N GLN A 698 19.99 44.18 20.04
CA GLN A 698 20.06 44.28 21.50
C GLN A 698 19.31 43.12 22.20
N LEU A 699 18.56 42.30 21.43
CA LEU A 699 17.83 41.12 21.92
C LEU A 699 18.61 39.86 21.58
N ARG A 700 19.35 39.32 22.53
CA ARG A 700 19.99 38.02 22.36
C ARG A 700 18.91 36.93 22.22
N PRO A 701 19.08 35.96 21.32
CA PRO A 701 18.20 34.81 21.26
C PRO A 701 18.21 34.04 22.60
N LEU A 702 17.04 33.83 23.17
CA LEU A 702 16.84 33.13 24.44
C LEU A 702 16.04 31.87 24.22
N GLY A 703 16.34 30.85 25.00
CA GLY A 703 15.56 29.60 24.97
C GLY A 703 14.09 29.79 25.38
N ARG A 704 13.18 28.94 24.91
CA ARG A 704 11.74 29.11 25.09
C ARG A 704 11.26 29.27 26.53
N THR A 705 11.94 28.68 27.51
CA THR A 705 11.59 28.75 28.94
C THR A 705 12.12 29.98 29.67
N ALA A 706 12.83 30.87 28.99
CA ALA A 706 13.33 32.11 29.57
C ALA A 706 12.21 33.15 29.73
N ARG A 707 12.35 34.04 30.71
CA ARG A 707 11.42 35.12 30.97
C ARG A 707 11.54 36.32 30.04
N GLY A 708 12.67 36.45 29.35
CA GLY A 708 12.94 37.59 28.51
C GLY A 708 13.76 38.67 29.24
N VAL A 709 13.87 39.84 28.63
CA VAL A 709 14.65 41.00 29.10
C VAL A 709 13.78 42.25 29.12
N LYS A 710 14.12 43.22 29.92
CA LYS A 710 13.40 44.48 29.99
C LYS A 710 13.52 45.25 28.67
N GLY A 711 12.40 45.49 28.00
CA GLY A 711 12.32 46.28 26.76
C GLY A 711 12.08 47.76 27.01
N ILE A 712 11.18 48.10 27.93
CA ILE A 712 10.85 49.45 28.33
C ILE A 712 10.66 49.57 29.85
N SER A 713 10.98 50.70 30.44
CA SER A 713 10.68 51.00 31.84
C SER A 713 9.36 51.75 31.92
N LEU A 714 8.36 51.12 32.55
CA LEU A 714 7.03 51.66 32.74
C LEU A 714 6.95 52.50 34.01
N SER A 715 6.08 53.51 33.99
CA SER A 715 5.63 54.26 35.18
C SER A 715 4.56 53.44 35.93
N ASP A 716 4.28 53.76 37.20
CA ASP A 716 3.24 53.13 37.98
C ASP A 716 1.86 53.25 37.28
N GLY A 717 1.22 52.15 36.99
CA GLY A 717 -0.09 52.11 36.32
C GLY A 717 -0.04 52.11 34.79
N ASP A 718 1.12 52.32 34.14
CA ASP A 718 1.27 52.27 32.71
C ASP A 718 1.50 50.83 32.24
N SER A 719 1.20 50.53 30.98
CA SER A 719 1.35 49.21 30.39
C SER A 719 1.68 49.31 28.90
N VAL A 720 2.39 48.32 28.37
CA VAL A 720 2.61 48.22 26.93
C VAL A 720 1.32 47.80 26.23
N VAL A 721 0.94 48.50 25.16
CA VAL A 721 -0.28 48.29 24.38
C VAL A 721 0.00 47.69 23.00
N GLY A 722 1.26 47.68 22.55
CA GLY A 722 1.61 47.14 21.26
C GLY A 722 3.11 47.11 20.98
N MET A 723 3.50 46.15 20.15
CA MET A 723 4.85 46.04 19.59
C MET A 723 4.77 46.05 18.07
N SER A 724 5.64 46.80 17.43
CA SER A 724 5.83 46.81 15.98
C SER A 724 7.29 46.62 15.61
N LEU A 725 7.54 46.06 14.43
CA LEU A 725 8.85 45.92 13.84
C LEU A 725 8.95 46.80 12.61
N VAL A 726 10.07 47.50 12.42
CA VAL A 726 10.31 48.38 11.29
C VAL A 726 11.69 48.13 10.72
N SER A 727 11.78 47.94 9.41
CA SER A 727 13.02 47.63 8.68
C SER A 727 13.52 48.79 7.79
N SER A 728 12.81 49.91 7.72
CA SER A 728 13.20 51.08 6.92
C SER A 728 12.73 52.37 7.54
N ASP A 729 13.45 53.47 7.32
CA ASP A 729 13.12 54.80 7.83
C ASP A 729 12.01 55.49 7.02
N ASP A 730 11.58 54.99 5.88
CA ASP A 730 10.51 55.53 5.05
C ASP A 730 9.09 55.21 5.55
N VAL A 731 8.94 54.77 6.81
CA VAL A 731 7.66 54.35 7.39
C VAL A 731 7.12 55.43 8.32
N GLU A 732 5.82 55.67 8.20
CA GLU A 732 5.09 56.51 9.15
C GLU A 732 4.37 55.61 10.18
N LEU A 733 4.28 56.06 11.42
CA LEU A 733 3.62 55.38 12.52
C LEU A 733 2.24 55.96 12.73
N LEU A 734 1.18 55.11 12.58
CA LEU A 734 -0.19 55.47 12.93
C LEU A 734 -0.42 55.20 14.43
N PHE A 735 -0.80 56.25 15.16
CA PHE A 735 -1.22 56.18 16.56
C PHE A 735 -2.70 56.41 16.67
N VAL A 736 -3.39 55.58 17.46
CA VAL A 736 -4.82 55.76 17.73
C VAL A 736 -5.10 55.58 19.23
N THR A 737 -5.96 56.42 19.76
CA THR A 737 -6.30 56.46 21.20
C THR A 737 -7.71 55.90 21.44
N GLU A 738 -7.99 55.54 22.70
CA GLU A 738 -9.30 55.00 23.14
C GLU A 738 -10.48 55.84 22.74
N LYS A 739 -10.36 57.17 22.72
CA LYS A 739 -11.45 58.09 22.35
C LYS A 739 -11.48 58.43 20.87
N GLY A 740 -10.78 57.65 20.03
CA GLY A 740 -10.86 57.79 18.58
C GLY A 740 -10.04 58.92 17.97
N TYR A 741 -9.08 59.45 18.69
CA TYR A 741 -8.11 60.38 18.14
C TYR A 741 -6.95 59.62 17.55
N GLY A 742 -6.36 60.13 16.47
CA GLY A 742 -5.19 59.53 15.86
C GLY A 742 -4.40 60.48 14.97
N LYS A 743 -3.17 60.10 14.68
CA LYS A 743 -2.23 60.85 13.83
C LYS A 743 -1.24 59.92 13.18
N ARG A 744 -0.53 60.38 12.18
CA ARG A 744 0.69 59.78 11.68
C ARG A 744 1.90 60.60 12.15
N THR A 745 3.00 59.90 12.47
CA THR A 745 4.27 60.56 12.82
C THR A 745 5.35 59.80 12.08
N LYS A 746 6.32 60.55 11.53
CA LYS A 746 7.48 59.96 10.87
C LYS A 746 8.34 59.23 11.89
N ILE A 747 8.90 58.08 11.52
CA ILE A 747 9.74 57.30 12.42
C ILE A 747 11.03 58.02 12.84
N GLU A 748 11.54 58.91 11.98
CA GLU A 748 12.73 59.76 12.25
C GLU A 748 12.58 60.62 13.51
N GLU A 749 11.38 60.99 13.94
CA GLU A 749 11.12 61.69 15.17
C GLU A 749 11.40 60.84 16.42
N PHE A 750 11.56 59.53 16.27
CA PHE A 750 11.86 58.62 17.36
C PHE A 750 13.29 58.08 17.19
N ARG A 751 14.22 58.69 17.90
CA ARG A 751 15.62 58.23 17.89
C ARG A 751 15.74 56.82 18.45
N SER A 752 16.62 56.01 17.90
CA SER A 752 16.99 54.73 18.48
C SER A 752 17.64 54.90 19.85
N GLN A 753 17.29 54.09 20.82
CA GLN A 753 17.74 54.14 22.21
C GLN A 753 18.19 52.75 22.65
N ASN A 754 18.85 52.67 23.82
CA ASN A 754 19.07 51.38 24.44
C ASN A 754 17.74 50.85 25.03
N ARG A 755 17.51 49.52 24.86
CA ARG A 755 16.37 48.84 25.48
C ARG A 755 16.33 49.10 27.01
N GLY A 756 15.12 49.02 27.60
CA GLY A 756 14.92 49.26 29.02
C GLY A 756 14.87 50.75 29.44
N GLY A 757 14.99 51.70 28.48
CA GLY A 757 14.75 53.11 28.70
C GLY A 757 13.27 53.44 28.94
N LYS A 758 12.96 54.69 29.32
CA LYS A 758 11.59 55.20 29.55
C LYS A 758 10.84 55.51 28.25
N GLY A 759 11.54 55.53 27.09
CA GLY A 759 10.96 55.94 25.82
C GLY A 759 10.76 57.46 25.70
N THR A 760 10.10 57.88 24.62
CA THR A 760 9.77 59.26 24.29
C THR A 760 8.28 59.44 24.07
N ILE A 761 7.73 60.61 24.32
CA ILE A 761 6.31 60.88 24.06
C ILE A 761 6.03 60.70 22.57
N SER A 762 5.06 59.88 22.25
CA SER A 762 4.64 59.56 20.88
C SER A 762 3.30 60.25 20.51
N ILE A 763 2.40 60.37 21.46
CA ILE A 763 1.14 61.05 21.34
C ILE A 763 0.76 61.61 22.72
N ARG A 764 0.09 62.78 22.73
CA ARG A 764 -0.36 63.36 24.00
C ARG A 764 -1.68 62.70 24.44
N THR A 765 -1.61 61.86 25.47
CA THR A 765 -2.74 61.19 26.12
C THR A 765 -3.35 62.08 27.21
N GLY A 766 -4.57 61.80 27.65
CA GLY A 766 -5.26 62.54 28.70
C GLY A 766 -6.77 62.37 28.64
N LYS A 767 -7.50 63.19 29.45
CA LYS A 767 -8.96 63.12 29.58
C LYS A 767 -9.73 63.29 28.24
N ILE A 768 -9.16 64.02 27.26
CA ILE A 768 -9.80 64.24 25.95
C ILE A 768 -9.53 63.10 24.97
N THR A 769 -8.32 62.57 24.95
CA THR A 769 -7.91 61.58 23.97
C THR A 769 -8.07 60.12 24.48
N GLY A 770 -8.12 59.93 25.79
CA GLY A 770 -7.96 58.63 26.42
C GLY A 770 -6.52 58.10 26.33
N SER A 771 -6.32 56.85 26.69
CA SER A 771 -5.05 56.15 26.58
C SER A 771 -4.74 55.76 25.13
N LEU A 772 -3.50 55.50 24.80
CA LEU A 772 -3.11 54.94 23.50
C LEU A 772 -3.61 53.50 23.40
N CYS A 773 -4.19 53.11 22.29
CA CYS A 773 -4.71 51.75 22.04
C CYS A 773 -3.78 50.95 21.15
N GLY A 774 -3.01 51.59 20.26
CA GLY A 774 -2.15 50.85 19.33
C GLY A 774 -1.27 51.74 18.48
N VAL A 775 -0.16 51.17 18.01
CA VAL A 775 0.78 51.77 17.06
C VAL A 775 1.01 50.79 15.91
N HIS A 776 0.91 51.31 14.68
CA HIS A 776 1.09 50.48 13.47
C HIS A 776 1.99 51.21 12.46
N PRO A 777 3.03 50.58 11.91
CA PRO A 777 3.75 51.09 10.76
C PRO A 777 2.84 51.10 9.55
N VAL A 778 2.82 52.22 8.81
CA VAL A 778 1.87 52.42 7.69
C VAL A 778 2.52 53.10 6.50
N LYS A 779 2.02 52.78 5.29
CA LYS A 779 2.36 53.44 4.03
C LYS A 779 1.18 54.26 3.51
N LYS A 780 1.40 55.38 2.80
CA LYS A 780 0.33 56.27 2.31
C LYS A 780 -0.79 55.59 1.48
N LYS A 781 -0.45 54.48 0.80
CA LYS A 781 -1.40 53.77 -0.07
C LYS A 781 -2.32 52.80 0.68
N GLU A 782 -2.06 52.55 1.95
CA GLU A 782 -2.80 51.61 2.79
C GLU A 782 -4.08 52.22 3.36
N GLU A 783 -4.89 51.30 3.90
CA GLU A 783 -6.17 51.65 4.55
C GLU A 783 -6.14 51.11 5.99
N PHE A 784 -6.84 51.83 6.88
CA PHE A 784 -6.99 51.39 8.26
C PHE A 784 -8.45 51.04 8.55
N ILE A 785 -8.64 50.14 9.51
CA ILE A 785 -9.92 49.83 10.12
C ILE A 785 -9.77 50.07 11.62
N ILE A 786 -10.70 50.89 12.16
CA ILE A 786 -10.87 51.07 13.59
C ILE A 786 -12.14 50.37 14.02
N ILE A 787 -12.09 49.66 15.11
CA ILE A 787 -13.21 48.90 15.66
C ILE A 787 -13.41 49.33 17.10
N THR A 788 -14.68 49.60 17.45
CA THR A 788 -15.02 50.06 18.81
C THR A 788 -15.50 48.89 19.66
N ALA A 789 -15.51 49.05 20.98
CA ALA A 789 -15.95 48.02 21.93
C ALA A 789 -17.44 47.64 21.72
N ARG A 790 -18.25 48.53 21.15
CA ARG A 790 -19.67 48.31 20.80
C ARG A 790 -19.86 47.78 19.37
N GLY A 791 -18.79 47.40 18.69
CA GLY A 791 -18.84 46.76 17.36
C GLY A 791 -18.96 47.73 16.19
N ASN A 792 -18.88 49.05 16.38
CA ASN A 792 -18.86 50.00 15.30
C ASN A 792 -17.53 49.97 14.55
N ILE A 793 -17.61 49.90 13.23
CA ILE A 793 -16.44 49.76 12.35
C ILE A 793 -16.35 50.99 11.44
N ILE A 794 -15.17 51.61 11.40
CA ILE A 794 -14.86 52.64 10.40
C ILE A 794 -13.65 52.18 9.57
N ARG A 795 -13.72 52.37 8.28
CA ARG A 795 -12.66 52.17 7.32
C ARG A 795 -12.24 53.51 6.72
N GLY A 796 -10.95 53.79 6.78
CA GLY A 796 -10.39 55.04 6.29
C GLY A 796 -9.10 54.81 5.49
N LYS A 797 -8.73 55.79 4.66
CA LYS A 797 -7.42 55.78 3.96
C LYS A 797 -6.36 56.39 4.83
N ILE A 798 -5.19 55.80 4.92
CA ILE A 798 -4.04 56.32 5.65
C ILE A 798 -3.68 57.72 5.18
N SER A 799 -3.80 58.00 3.88
CA SER A 799 -3.52 59.35 3.32
C SER A 799 -4.42 60.47 3.89
N GLN A 800 -5.59 60.15 4.49
CA GLN A 800 -6.47 61.12 5.10
C GLN A 800 -6.08 61.49 6.56
N VAL A 801 -5.22 60.72 7.20
CA VAL A 801 -4.74 60.97 8.53
C VAL A 801 -3.54 61.95 8.44
N PRO A 802 -3.55 63.07 9.12
CA PRO A 802 -2.44 64.05 9.00
C PRO A 802 -1.17 63.57 9.66
N VAL A 803 -0.05 63.97 9.04
CA VAL A 803 1.28 63.77 9.64
C VAL A 803 1.51 64.88 10.65
N GLN A 804 1.82 64.53 11.89
CA GLN A 804 1.99 65.46 12.99
C GLN A 804 3.18 65.07 13.86
N GLY A 805 3.82 66.05 14.49
CA GLY A 805 4.92 65.79 15.40
C GLY A 805 4.47 65.04 16.66
N ARG A 806 5.44 64.41 17.33
CA ARG A 806 5.24 63.49 18.44
C ARG A 806 4.43 64.06 19.62
N TYR A 807 4.51 65.36 19.89
CA TYR A 807 3.75 66.02 20.99
C TYR A 807 2.29 66.33 20.65
N ALA A 808 1.86 66.15 19.44
CA ALA A 808 0.47 66.39 19.04
C ALA A 808 -0.47 65.34 19.56
N ARG A 809 -1.71 65.71 19.85
CA ARG A 809 -2.81 64.85 20.31
C ARG A 809 -3.54 64.12 19.18
N GLY A 810 -3.22 64.40 17.92
CA GLY A 810 -3.92 63.92 16.76
C GLY A 810 -5.24 64.57 16.44
N VAL A 811 -5.94 64.04 15.43
CA VAL A 811 -7.30 64.45 14.99
C VAL A 811 -8.30 63.35 15.27
N THR A 812 -9.57 63.71 15.29
CA THR A 812 -10.66 62.70 15.43
C THR A 812 -10.72 61.83 14.19
N LEU A 813 -10.44 60.55 14.31
CA LEU A 813 -10.55 59.54 13.25
C LEU A 813 -11.92 58.90 13.26
N ILE A 814 -12.51 58.70 14.44
CA ILE A 814 -13.88 58.20 14.64
C ILE A 814 -14.58 59.01 15.73
N ARG A 815 -15.83 59.35 15.53
CA ARG A 815 -16.66 59.91 16.58
C ARG A 815 -17.35 58.83 17.36
N LEU A 816 -17.08 58.74 18.65
CA LEU A 816 -17.62 57.73 19.54
C LEU A 816 -18.80 58.26 20.35
N SER A 817 -19.74 57.39 20.69
CA SER A 817 -20.74 57.67 21.72
C SER A 817 -20.09 57.77 23.11
N PRO A 818 -20.73 58.42 24.11
CA PRO A 818 -20.11 58.69 25.42
C PRO A 818 -19.55 57.48 26.17
N GLU A 819 -20.09 56.29 25.88
CA GLU A 819 -19.67 55.06 26.58
C GLU A 819 -18.94 54.06 25.67
N ASP A 820 -18.57 54.46 24.47
CA ASP A 820 -17.83 53.62 23.52
C ASP A 820 -16.32 53.93 23.51
N LYS A 821 -15.52 52.94 23.17
CA LYS A 821 -14.08 53.03 23.10
C LYS A 821 -13.55 52.34 21.84
N VAL A 822 -12.43 52.81 21.33
CA VAL A 822 -11.68 52.03 20.33
C VAL A 822 -11.14 50.76 21.00
N ALA A 823 -11.53 49.62 20.45
CA ALA A 823 -11.10 48.31 20.93
C ALA A 823 -9.85 47.82 20.17
N ASN A 824 -9.83 47.96 18.84
CA ASN A 824 -8.73 47.44 18.03
C ASN A 824 -8.56 48.26 16.73
N ILE A 825 -7.35 48.11 16.13
CA ILE A 825 -6.97 48.77 14.89
C ILE A 825 -6.30 47.75 13.99
N ALA A 826 -6.70 47.70 12.74
CA ALA A 826 -6.04 46.88 11.71
C ALA A 826 -5.60 47.76 10.54
N VAL A 827 -4.44 47.47 9.97
CA VAL A 827 -3.95 48.08 8.75
C VAL A 827 -4.07 47.10 7.62
N LEU A 828 -4.68 47.50 6.51
CA LEU A 828 -4.84 46.70 5.31
C LEU A 828 -3.78 47.12 4.30
N SER A 829 -2.75 46.31 4.10
CA SER A 829 -1.79 46.49 3.00
C SER A 829 -2.48 46.11 1.67
N ARG A 830 -2.38 46.93 0.66
CA ARG A 830 -2.69 46.59 -0.73
C ARG A 830 -1.39 46.09 -1.38
N GLU A 831 -1.26 44.78 -1.57
CA GLU A 831 -0.31 44.24 -2.54
C GLU A 831 -0.63 44.71 -3.96
#